data_7cff334c7ea00e61cbbe1b01a8fcd6b0
#
_entry.id   7cff334c7ea00e61cbbe1b01a8fcd6b0
#
_cell.length_a   1.000
_cell.length_b   1.000
_cell.length_c   1.000
_cell.angle_alpha   90.00
_cell.angle_beta   90.00
_cell.angle_gamma   90.00
#
_symmetry.space_group_name_H-M   'P 1'
#
loop_
_entity.id
_entity.type
_entity.pdbx_description
1 polymer ?
#
loop_
_entity_poly.entity_id
_entity_poly.type
_entity_poly.pdbx_seq_one_letter_code
_entity_poly.pdbx_strand_id
1 'polypeptide(L)'
;MIDRQTIDKILDATNIVDVVGEFVTLRKSGVNYKGLCPFHDDKTPSFMVSPTKQICKCFSCGEGGTAINFLMKHEQITYPEALRWLAKKYNIEIQEKELTEEEKREQSDRESMFIVNEWAMNYFKDVLNNDPDGVAIGRQYFRSRGIRDDIVEKFNLGFSLSKRDALDIAAKKAGYQEEFLIKTGLCIKGEKGVYDRYAGRVIFPWFNVSGKVVAFGGRLLDARTKGVQQKYVNSPDSEIYHKERELYGLYQGKKAIAKEDCVYMVEGYTDVIAMHQCGLENVVANSGTALSKYQIKLLRRFTPNIILLYDGDEAGIHAAMRGTDMLLAEGMKVKVLLLPDGDDPDSFSRKHTAQEFKAYIEEHAEDFISFKTKLTVENVSDPVKRSEAIGGIVKSISVVDDNLLRDEYLTQLSRRLGIKEETLLQSMNGMISRDREEKEKEYNREQAQNAIQQEREAQGKPMAIGLHTISDQIQQVEDLLIKTIVRDGEKIIYENLQTEDGQTINLSVAQFISYDMGEDGLSFSKPVYNKILQEVVAHCGEEGFKAEEYLMRHTDYEISSIAAKMAIDPYQLSRSFQLKEREGGLRQHVEHVVLDFRYYCLRAKEKELRDALSDFRKGGDYMAAMQEYMHVKMIYDEVAKKLGR
;
A
#
# COMPACT_ATOMS: atom_id res chain seq x y z
N MET A 1 -12.46 -19.47 7.57
CA MET A 1 -12.96 -18.06 7.47
C MET A 1 -14.04 -17.87 8.52
N ILE A 2 -14.06 -16.75 9.27
CA ILE A 2 -15.11 -16.48 10.26
C ILE A 2 -16.44 -16.38 9.50
N ASP A 3 -17.45 -17.11 9.96
CA ASP A 3 -18.76 -17.13 9.30
C ASP A 3 -19.49 -15.77 9.43
N ARG A 4 -20.42 -15.49 8.50
CA ARG A 4 -21.12 -14.20 8.43
C ARG A 4 -21.89 -13.88 9.71
N GLN A 5 -22.56 -14.87 10.32
CA GLN A 5 -23.33 -14.63 11.54
C GLN A 5 -22.44 -14.27 12.73
N THR A 6 -21.26 -14.88 12.83
CA THR A 6 -20.28 -14.55 13.86
C THR A 6 -19.69 -13.17 13.62
N ILE A 7 -19.41 -12.79 12.35
CA ILE A 7 -18.98 -11.42 12.00
C ILE A 7 -20.04 -10.40 12.44
N ASP A 8 -21.30 -10.63 12.10
CA ASP A 8 -22.39 -9.72 12.45
C ASP A 8 -22.54 -9.60 13.98
N LYS A 9 -22.45 -10.71 14.75
CA LYS A 9 -22.44 -10.68 16.22
C LYS A 9 -21.28 -9.84 16.80
N ILE A 10 -20.08 -9.98 16.21
CA ILE A 10 -18.91 -9.19 16.63
C ILE A 10 -19.15 -7.70 16.36
N LEU A 11 -19.66 -7.37 15.17
CA LEU A 11 -19.93 -6.00 14.78
C LEU A 11 -21.03 -5.35 15.63
N ASP A 12 -22.10 -6.08 15.91
CA ASP A 12 -23.23 -5.60 16.76
C ASP A 12 -22.82 -5.37 18.21
N ALA A 13 -21.90 -6.18 18.74
CA ALA A 13 -21.37 -6.01 20.08
C ALA A 13 -20.31 -4.89 20.15
N THR A 14 -19.75 -4.48 19.01
CA THR A 14 -18.64 -3.53 18.97
C THR A 14 -19.12 -2.10 19.20
N ASN A 15 -18.54 -1.43 20.20
CA ASN A 15 -18.70 -0.01 20.44
C ASN A 15 -17.41 0.73 20.05
N ILE A 16 -17.48 1.57 19.03
CA ILE A 16 -16.30 2.28 18.52
C ILE A 16 -15.66 3.19 19.57
N VAL A 17 -16.45 3.78 20.48
CA VAL A 17 -15.90 4.64 21.53
C VAL A 17 -15.05 3.84 22.50
N ASP A 18 -15.48 2.61 22.84
CA ASP A 18 -14.76 1.73 23.76
C ASP A 18 -13.48 1.19 23.09
N VAL A 19 -13.55 0.89 21.78
CA VAL A 19 -12.40 0.40 21.01
C VAL A 19 -11.35 1.50 20.84
N VAL A 20 -11.76 2.67 20.36
CA VAL A 20 -10.84 3.81 20.13
C VAL A 20 -10.33 4.36 21.46
N GLY A 21 -11.16 4.34 22.50
CA GLY A 21 -10.80 4.83 23.84
C GLY A 21 -9.66 4.08 24.52
N GLU A 22 -9.33 2.85 24.09
CA GLU A 22 -8.14 2.13 24.57
C GLU A 22 -6.83 2.72 24.05
N PHE A 23 -6.87 3.43 22.93
CA PHE A 23 -5.70 3.94 22.22
C PHE A 23 -5.62 5.47 22.23
N VAL A 24 -6.77 6.14 22.30
CA VAL A 24 -6.90 7.60 22.18
C VAL A 24 -7.70 8.15 23.35
N THR A 25 -7.17 9.19 24.03
CA THR A 25 -7.92 9.90 25.06
C THR A 25 -9.05 10.69 24.42
N LEU A 26 -10.29 10.24 24.62
CA LEU A 26 -11.48 10.83 24.05
C LEU A 26 -12.18 11.78 25.02
N ARG A 27 -12.61 12.95 24.53
CA ARG A 27 -13.43 13.91 25.28
C ARG A 27 -14.76 14.09 24.56
N LYS A 28 -15.87 14.13 25.33
CA LYS A 28 -17.22 14.31 24.77
C LYS A 28 -17.35 15.70 24.11
N SER A 29 -17.87 15.73 22.90
CA SER A 29 -18.13 16.95 22.13
C SER A 29 -19.50 16.85 21.45
N GLY A 30 -20.52 17.34 22.14
CA GLY A 30 -21.93 17.17 21.73
C GLY A 30 -22.35 15.70 21.77
N VAL A 31 -22.84 15.17 20.65
CA VAL A 31 -23.24 13.76 20.47
C VAL A 31 -22.04 12.85 20.12
N ASN A 32 -20.91 13.44 19.79
CA ASN A 32 -19.68 12.73 19.38
C ASN A 32 -18.59 12.83 20.45
N TYR A 33 -17.47 12.14 20.19
CA TYR A 33 -16.24 12.26 20.98
C TYR A 33 -15.13 12.81 20.12
N LYS A 34 -14.17 13.52 20.73
CA LYS A 34 -13.05 14.17 20.05
C LYS A 34 -11.73 13.86 20.77
N GLY A 35 -10.66 13.60 20.03
CA GLY A 35 -9.33 13.34 20.56
C GLY A 35 -8.23 13.78 19.58
N LEU A 36 -6.97 13.57 19.98
CA LEU A 36 -5.83 13.73 19.08
C LEU A 36 -5.80 12.54 18.11
N CYS A 37 -5.46 12.78 16.86
CA CYS A 37 -5.39 11.73 15.86
C CYS A 37 -4.22 10.78 16.13
N PRO A 38 -4.43 9.45 16.14
CA PRO A 38 -3.33 8.50 16.31
C PRO A 38 -2.59 8.19 15.00
N PHE A 39 -3.03 8.77 13.88
CA PHE A 39 -2.52 8.46 12.54
C PHE A 39 -1.60 9.54 11.96
N HIS A 40 -1.53 10.73 12.60
CA HIS A 40 -0.60 11.80 12.27
C HIS A 40 -0.28 12.62 13.52
N ASP A 41 0.77 13.45 13.48
CA ASP A 41 1.10 14.37 14.59
C ASP A 41 0.04 15.48 14.66
N ASP A 42 -0.85 15.35 15.64
CA ASP A 42 -2.01 16.22 15.83
C ASP A 42 -1.82 17.06 17.10
N LYS A 43 -1.62 18.37 16.92
CA LYS A 43 -1.49 19.33 18.02
C LYS A 43 -2.83 19.81 18.55
N THR A 44 -3.89 19.67 17.73
CA THR A 44 -5.26 20.10 18.08
C THR A 44 -6.23 18.95 17.84
N PRO A 45 -7.16 18.65 18.79
CA PRO A 45 -8.05 17.51 18.63
C PRO A 45 -8.88 17.59 17.34
N SER A 46 -8.47 16.85 16.31
CA SER A 46 -9.12 16.77 14.99
C SER A 46 -9.78 15.42 14.72
N PHE A 47 -9.51 14.41 15.57
CA PHE A 47 -10.05 13.07 15.45
C PHE A 47 -11.41 12.95 16.13
N MET A 48 -12.46 12.71 15.34
CA MET A 48 -13.83 12.60 15.83
C MET A 48 -14.32 11.15 15.79
N VAL A 49 -15.02 10.73 16.84
CA VAL A 49 -15.63 9.41 16.95
C VAL A 49 -17.13 9.58 17.14
N SER A 50 -17.93 8.97 16.25
CA SER A 50 -19.38 9.01 16.27
C SER A 50 -19.96 7.71 16.82
N PRO A 51 -20.50 7.70 18.04
CA PRO A 51 -21.14 6.51 18.60
C PRO A 51 -22.43 6.12 17.85
N THR A 52 -23.13 7.09 17.26
CA THR A 52 -24.37 6.83 16.52
C THR A 52 -24.11 6.14 15.19
N LYS A 53 -23.04 6.52 14.48
CA LYS A 53 -22.67 5.94 13.19
C LYS A 53 -21.66 4.79 13.32
N GLN A 54 -21.12 4.55 14.50
CA GLN A 54 -20.06 3.55 14.77
C GLN A 54 -18.81 3.72 13.88
N ILE A 55 -18.41 4.98 13.66
CA ILE A 55 -17.24 5.35 12.83
C ILE A 55 -16.40 6.43 13.51
N CYS A 56 -15.13 6.47 13.12
CA CYS A 56 -14.20 7.55 13.48
C CYS A 56 -13.64 8.21 12.22
N LYS A 57 -13.26 9.49 12.31
CA LYS A 57 -12.58 10.22 11.22
C LYS A 57 -11.74 11.37 11.77
N CYS A 58 -10.55 11.51 11.24
CA CYS A 58 -9.74 12.71 11.40
C CYS A 58 -10.08 13.73 10.32
N PHE A 59 -10.41 14.96 10.70
CA PHE A 59 -10.70 16.02 9.74
C PHE A 59 -9.45 16.74 9.20
N SER A 60 -8.27 16.48 9.80
CA SER A 60 -6.99 17.03 9.30
C SER A 60 -6.38 16.12 8.25
N CYS A 61 -6.19 14.81 8.53
CA CYS A 61 -5.55 13.88 7.59
C CYS A 61 -6.53 13.03 6.77
N GLY A 62 -7.85 13.15 7.03
CA GLY A 62 -8.89 12.38 6.32
C GLY A 62 -9.02 10.91 6.71
N GLU A 63 -8.15 10.40 7.59
CA GLU A 63 -8.15 9.00 8.00
C GLU A 63 -9.30 8.68 8.95
N GLY A 64 -9.86 7.47 8.79
CA GLY A 64 -10.96 7.01 9.61
C GLY A 64 -11.61 5.75 9.06
N GLY A 65 -12.74 5.36 9.65
CA GLY A 65 -13.50 4.18 9.29
C GLY A 65 -14.24 3.58 10.47
N THR A 66 -14.62 2.32 10.37
CA THR A 66 -15.23 1.53 11.44
C THR A 66 -14.20 1.14 12.51
N ALA A 67 -14.63 0.52 13.60
CA ALA A 67 -13.74 0.00 14.63
C ALA A 67 -12.71 -1.01 14.06
N ILE A 68 -13.12 -1.83 13.08
CA ILE A 68 -12.21 -2.75 12.39
C ILE A 68 -11.16 -1.97 11.58
N ASN A 69 -11.59 -0.98 10.78
CA ASN A 69 -10.66 -0.18 9.99
C ASN A 69 -9.65 0.54 10.89
N PHE A 70 -10.12 1.06 12.04
CA PHE A 70 -9.27 1.68 13.05
C PHE A 70 -8.22 0.70 13.59
N LEU A 71 -8.63 -0.49 14.02
CA LEU A 71 -7.72 -1.52 14.55
C LEU A 71 -6.71 -1.99 13.50
N MET A 72 -7.18 -2.28 12.28
CA MET A 72 -6.31 -2.71 11.19
C MET A 72 -5.22 -1.68 10.91
N LYS A 73 -5.55 -0.39 10.97
CA LYS A 73 -4.60 0.68 10.71
C LYS A 73 -3.73 0.99 11.93
N HIS A 74 -4.29 1.05 13.12
CA HIS A 74 -3.57 1.41 14.35
C HIS A 74 -2.63 0.29 14.79
N GLU A 75 -3.12 -0.94 14.87
CA GLU A 75 -2.35 -2.11 15.30
C GLU A 75 -1.60 -2.80 14.16
N GLN A 76 -1.83 -2.37 12.91
CA GLN A 76 -1.22 -2.95 11.70
C GLN A 76 -1.51 -4.45 11.54
N ILE A 77 -2.76 -4.82 11.80
CA ILE A 77 -3.27 -6.20 11.73
C ILE A 77 -4.20 -6.38 10.52
N THR A 78 -4.40 -7.63 10.11
CA THR A 78 -5.33 -7.99 9.03
C THR A 78 -6.79 -7.95 9.49
N TYR A 79 -7.74 -7.93 8.55
CA TYR A 79 -9.18 -7.97 8.84
C TYR A 79 -9.59 -9.15 9.73
N PRO A 80 -9.17 -10.42 9.48
CA PRO A 80 -9.48 -11.51 10.37
C PRO A 80 -8.85 -11.37 11.77
N GLU A 81 -7.67 -10.78 11.88
CA GLU A 81 -7.01 -10.53 13.16
C GLU A 81 -7.75 -9.44 13.96
N ALA A 82 -8.24 -8.39 13.29
CA ALA A 82 -9.07 -7.37 13.91
C ALA A 82 -10.40 -7.95 14.43
N LEU A 83 -11.04 -8.83 13.67
CA LEU A 83 -12.24 -9.56 14.13
C LEU A 83 -11.96 -10.44 15.35
N ARG A 84 -10.84 -11.18 15.37
CA ARG A 84 -10.43 -12.00 16.53
C ARG A 84 -10.13 -11.13 17.75
N TRP A 85 -9.51 -9.96 17.54
CA TRP A 85 -9.26 -8.99 18.60
C TRP A 85 -10.57 -8.49 19.24
N LEU A 86 -11.55 -8.10 18.39
CA LEU A 86 -12.87 -7.67 18.85
C LEU A 86 -13.64 -8.81 19.53
N ALA A 87 -13.63 -9.99 18.96
CA ALA A 87 -14.27 -11.16 19.55
C ALA A 87 -13.72 -11.47 20.94
N LYS A 88 -12.40 -11.42 21.11
CA LYS A 88 -11.75 -11.57 22.42
C LYS A 88 -12.16 -10.49 23.41
N LYS A 89 -12.22 -9.22 22.95
CA LYS A 89 -12.61 -8.08 23.80
C LYS A 89 -14.04 -8.21 24.31
N TYR A 90 -14.97 -8.62 23.43
CA TYR A 90 -16.40 -8.74 23.74
C TYR A 90 -16.81 -10.17 24.14
N ASN A 91 -15.85 -11.07 24.34
CA ASN A 91 -16.04 -12.45 24.78
C ASN A 91 -16.99 -13.26 23.88
N ILE A 92 -16.85 -13.09 22.56
CA ILE A 92 -17.64 -13.77 21.53
C ILE A 92 -16.85 -14.97 21.01
N GLU A 93 -17.46 -16.15 21.06
CA GLU A 93 -16.90 -17.36 20.49
C GLU A 93 -16.99 -17.31 18.95
N ILE A 94 -15.84 -17.52 18.26
CA ILE A 94 -15.77 -17.48 16.81
C ILE A 94 -16.15 -18.84 16.26
N GLN A 95 -17.26 -18.92 15.51
CA GLN A 95 -17.58 -20.06 14.66
C GLN A 95 -16.97 -19.86 13.29
N GLU A 96 -16.09 -20.75 12.88
CA GLU A 96 -15.46 -20.70 11.55
C GLU A 96 -16.32 -21.44 10.53
N LYS A 97 -16.60 -20.79 9.40
CA LYS A 97 -17.32 -21.42 8.28
C LYS A 97 -16.49 -22.58 7.73
N GLU A 98 -17.14 -23.67 7.41
CA GLU A 98 -16.48 -24.76 6.71
C GLU A 98 -15.96 -24.27 5.35
N LEU A 99 -14.64 -24.24 5.23
CA LEU A 99 -13.93 -23.97 3.98
C LEU A 99 -14.03 -25.20 3.06
N THR A 100 -13.86 -25.01 1.76
CA THR A 100 -13.65 -26.14 0.84
C THR A 100 -12.42 -26.93 1.27
N GLU A 101 -12.34 -28.22 0.93
CA GLU A 101 -11.19 -29.05 1.32
C GLU A 101 -9.86 -28.50 0.77
N GLU A 102 -9.90 -27.81 -0.35
CA GLU A 102 -8.74 -27.16 -0.97
C GLU A 102 -8.32 -25.89 -0.21
N GLU A 103 -9.27 -25.01 0.11
CA GLU A 103 -9.03 -23.81 0.93
C GLU A 103 -8.58 -24.16 2.37
N LYS A 104 -9.15 -25.21 2.96
CA LYS A 104 -8.72 -25.74 4.27
C LYS A 104 -7.27 -26.22 4.21
N ARG A 105 -6.90 -26.87 3.12
CA ARG A 105 -5.55 -27.42 2.91
C ARG A 105 -4.54 -26.30 2.74
N GLU A 106 -4.81 -25.31 1.88
CA GLU A 106 -3.95 -24.14 1.69
C GLU A 106 -3.79 -23.33 2.98
N GLN A 107 -4.88 -23.08 3.72
CA GLN A 107 -4.83 -22.38 5.00
C GLN A 107 -4.05 -23.18 6.04
N SER A 108 -4.24 -24.50 6.09
CA SER A 108 -3.51 -25.42 6.97
C SER A 108 -2.02 -25.46 6.62
N ASP A 109 -1.67 -25.46 5.33
CA ASP A 109 -0.28 -25.44 4.85
C ASP A 109 0.42 -24.15 5.26
N ARG A 110 -0.22 -22.99 5.02
CA ARG A 110 0.33 -21.69 5.46
C ARG A 110 0.48 -21.60 6.97
N GLU A 111 -0.48 -22.09 7.73
CA GLU A 111 -0.41 -22.11 9.19
C GLU A 111 0.70 -23.03 9.68
N SER A 112 0.86 -24.20 9.05
CA SER A 112 1.97 -25.13 9.31
C SER A 112 3.34 -24.50 9.01
N MET A 113 3.45 -23.69 7.95
CA MET A 113 4.68 -22.94 7.65
C MET A 113 5.01 -21.91 8.74
N PHE A 114 4.03 -21.17 9.26
CA PHE A 114 4.27 -20.24 10.38
C PHE A 114 4.69 -20.98 11.64
N ILE A 115 4.03 -22.09 11.96
CA ILE A 115 4.34 -22.90 13.15
C ILE A 115 5.77 -23.47 13.07
N VAL A 116 6.16 -23.99 11.90
CA VAL A 116 7.52 -24.53 11.74
C VAL A 116 8.59 -23.45 11.78
N ASN A 117 8.31 -22.25 11.24
CA ASN A 117 9.23 -21.13 11.33
C ASN A 117 9.39 -20.61 12.78
N GLU A 118 8.31 -20.52 13.53
CA GLU A 118 8.36 -20.13 14.94
C GLU A 118 9.13 -21.17 15.77
N TRP A 119 8.90 -22.44 15.54
CA TRP A 119 9.66 -23.51 16.15
C TRP A 119 11.15 -23.43 15.79
N ALA A 120 11.48 -23.23 14.52
CA ALA A 120 12.87 -23.11 14.04
C ALA A 120 13.58 -21.90 14.67
N MET A 121 12.90 -20.76 14.79
CA MET A 121 13.44 -19.60 15.51
C MET A 121 13.80 -19.95 16.94
N ASN A 122 12.88 -20.62 17.67
CA ASN A 122 13.11 -21.03 19.04
C ASN A 122 14.24 -22.07 19.16
N TYR A 123 14.32 -22.99 18.19
CA TYR A 123 15.43 -23.94 18.10
C TYR A 123 16.79 -23.23 17.91
N PHE A 124 16.89 -22.29 17.01
CA PHE A 124 18.13 -21.53 16.79
C PHE A 124 18.52 -20.69 18.00
N LYS A 125 17.55 -20.15 18.73
CA LYS A 125 17.77 -19.44 20.01
C LYS A 125 18.27 -20.39 21.09
N ASP A 126 17.67 -21.56 21.20
CA ASP A 126 18.08 -22.60 22.16
C ASP A 126 19.51 -23.06 21.88
N VAL A 127 19.82 -23.36 20.62
CA VAL A 127 21.19 -23.70 20.18
C VAL A 127 22.18 -22.58 20.53
N LEU A 128 21.84 -21.31 20.26
CA LEU A 128 22.72 -20.17 20.59
C LEU A 128 23.03 -20.07 22.08
N ASN A 129 22.07 -20.41 22.94
CA ASN A 129 22.15 -20.18 24.38
C ASN A 129 22.64 -21.39 25.18
N ASN A 130 22.31 -22.61 24.71
CA ASN A 130 22.47 -23.81 25.52
C ASN A 130 23.40 -24.88 24.89
N ASP A 131 23.63 -24.79 23.56
CA ASP A 131 24.56 -25.72 22.89
C ASP A 131 26.03 -25.22 23.02
N PRO A 132 27.00 -26.10 23.30
CA PRO A 132 28.41 -25.73 23.42
C PRO A 132 28.95 -24.96 22.22
N ASP A 133 28.65 -25.38 20.99
CA ASP A 133 29.10 -24.70 19.77
C ASP A 133 28.34 -23.37 19.60
N GLY A 134 27.05 -23.32 19.96
CA GLY A 134 26.24 -22.11 19.94
C GLY A 134 26.83 -21.03 20.86
N VAL A 135 27.22 -21.40 22.06
CA VAL A 135 27.83 -20.47 23.03
C VAL A 135 29.24 -20.07 22.61
N ALA A 136 30.09 -21.05 22.20
CA ALA A 136 31.48 -20.80 21.86
C ALA A 136 31.66 -20.04 20.53
N ILE A 137 30.77 -20.24 19.55
CA ILE A 137 30.90 -19.67 18.21
C ILE A 137 29.85 -18.57 18.00
N GLY A 138 28.57 -18.90 18.15
CA GLY A 138 27.46 -17.99 17.88
C GLY A 138 27.40 -16.78 18.81
N ARG A 139 27.40 -17.02 20.14
CA ARG A 139 27.42 -15.92 21.12
C ARG A 139 28.69 -15.10 21.07
N GLN A 140 29.84 -15.77 20.88
CA GLN A 140 31.10 -15.08 20.74
C GLN A 140 31.12 -14.14 19.51
N TYR A 141 30.48 -14.55 18.40
CA TYR A 141 30.33 -13.66 17.26
C TYR A 141 29.54 -12.40 17.61
N PHE A 142 28.38 -12.51 18.24
CA PHE A 142 27.58 -11.35 18.62
C PHE A 142 28.33 -10.45 19.63
N ARG A 143 29.01 -11.03 20.61
CA ARG A 143 29.84 -10.28 21.56
C ARG A 143 31.03 -9.57 20.91
N SER A 144 31.69 -10.22 19.94
CA SER A 144 32.81 -9.60 19.21
C SER A 144 32.36 -8.43 18.34
N ARG A 145 31.06 -8.44 17.93
CA ARG A 145 30.39 -7.35 17.23
C ARG A 145 29.84 -6.28 18.19
N GLY A 146 30.01 -6.44 19.49
CA GLY A 146 29.48 -5.52 20.49
C GLY A 146 27.97 -5.54 20.66
N ILE A 147 27.28 -6.59 20.16
CA ILE A 147 25.83 -6.72 20.28
C ILE A 147 25.47 -7.23 21.66
N ARG A 148 24.65 -6.46 22.40
CA ARG A 148 24.22 -6.77 23.77
C ARG A 148 23.21 -7.90 23.82
N ASP A 149 23.13 -8.58 24.95
CA ASP A 149 22.20 -9.72 25.12
C ASP A 149 20.74 -9.30 25.07
N ASP A 150 20.36 -8.09 25.50
CA ASP A 150 19.00 -7.55 25.36
C ASP A 150 18.58 -7.35 23.88
N ILE A 151 19.51 -6.99 23.03
CA ILE A 151 19.31 -6.84 21.59
C ILE A 151 19.23 -8.21 20.88
N VAL A 152 20.09 -9.16 21.29
CA VAL A 152 20.01 -10.56 20.83
C VAL A 152 18.62 -11.12 21.10
N GLU A 153 18.05 -10.86 22.28
CA GLU A 153 16.70 -11.28 22.66
C GLU A 153 15.62 -10.53 21.85
N LYS A 154 15.73 -9.20 21.75
CA LYS A 154 14.77 -8.34 21.03
C LYS A 154 14.59 -8.77 19.57
N PHE A 155 15.68 -9.16 18.90
CA PHE A 155 15.67 -9.60 17.50
C PHE A 155 15.55 -11.13 17.34
N ASN A 156 15.44 -11.87 18.46
CA ASN A 156 15.40 -13.33 18.47
C ASN A 156 16.55 -13.98 17.68
N LEU A 157 17.77 -13.43 17.82
CA LEU A 157 18.93 -13.91 17.09
C LEU A 157 19.29 -15.34 17.53
N GLY A 158 19.81 -16.14 16.60
CA GLY A 158 20.08 -17.54 16.83
C GLY A 158 21.38 -18.03 16.19
N PHE A 159 21.63 -19.32 16.34
CA PHE A 159 22.75 -20.01 15.70
C PHE A 159 22.31 -21.37 15.17
N SER A 160 22.74 -21.71 13.95
CA SER A 160 22.55 -23.03 13.35
C SER A 160 23.86 -23.81 13.43
N LEU A 161 23.79 -25.02 13.95
CA LEU A 161 24.95 -25.91 14.08
C LEU A 161 25.60 -26.19 12.71
N SER A 162 26.90 -26.47 12.73
CA SER A 162 27.67 -26.77 11.49
C SER A 162 27.31 -28.12 10.88
N LYS A 163 26.66 -29.00 11.63
CA LYS A 163 26.15 -30.28 11.14
C LYS A 163 25.00 -30.04 10.15
N ARG A 164 25.10 -30.64 8.96
CA ARG A 164 24.21 -30.35 7.81
C ARG A 164 22.77 -30.81 7.93
N ASP A 165 22.46 -31.62 8.92
CA ASP A 165 21.15 -32.25 9.15
C ASP A 165 20.66 -32.08 10.59
N ALA A 166 21.25 -31.18 11.34
CA ALA A 166 20.92 -30.96 12.75
C ALA A 166 19.48 -30.45 12.95
N LEU A 167 19.08 -29.45 12.17
CA LEU A 167 17.72 -28.90 12.19
C LEU A 167 16.70 -29.92 11.68
N ASP A 168 16.98 -30.59 10.55
CA ASP A 168 16.08 -31.60 9.97
C ASP A 168 15.80 -32.74 10.97
N ILE A 169 16.85 -33.27 11.60
CA ILE A 169 16.70 -34.33 12.62
C ILE A 169 15.90 -33.83 13.83
N ALA A 170 16.19 -32.62 14.32
CA ALA A 170 15.50 -32.05 15.46
C ALA A 170 14.02 -31.78 15.15
N ALA A 171 13.71 -31.28 13.95
CA ALA A 171 12.35 -31.00 13.51
C ALA A 171 11.53 -32.30 13.38
N LYS A 172 12.07 -33.34 12.76
CA LYS A 172 11.42 -34.65 12.65
C LYS A 172 11.18 -35.28 14.02
N LYS A 173 12.13 -35.14 14.94
CA LYS A 173 11.97 -35.63 16.32
C LYS A 173 10.85 -34.86 17.06
N ALA A 174 10.65 -33.58 16.74
CA ALA A 174 9.60 -32.74 17.28
C ALA A 174 8.25 -32.92 16.57
N GLY A 175 8.17 -33.79 15.54
CA GLY A 175 6.92 -34.12 14.82
C GLY A 175 6.61 -33.23 13.62
N TYR A 176 7.55 -32.37 13.20
CA TYR A 176 7.36 -31.52 12.02
C TYR A 176 7.63 -32.29 10.73
N GLN A 177 6.82 -31.98 9.69
CA GLN A 177 6.93 -32.64 8.39
C GLN A 177 8.04 -32.01 7.55
N GLU A 178 8.83 -32.84 6.88
CA GLU A 178 9.91 -32.44 6.00
C GLU A 178 9.45 -31.49 4.87
N GLU A 179 8.23 -31.67 4.38
CA GLU A 179 7.64 -30.82 3.34
C GLU A 179 7.64 -29.35 3.73
N PHE A 180 7.24 -29.00 4.94
CA PHE A 180 7.19 -27.63 5.40
C PHE A 180 8.58 -27.04 5.68
N LEU A 181 9.55 -27.86 6.07
CA LEU A 181 10.96 -27.45 6.17
C LEU A 181 11.52 -27.04 4.81
N ILE A 182 11.12 -27.74 3.74
CA ILE A 182 11.53 -27.44 2.37
C ILE A 182 10.76 -26.22 1.82
N LYS A 183 9.43 -26.17 1.98
CA LYS A 183 8.57 -25.07 1.53
C LYS A 183 8.97 -23.73 2.14
N THR A 184 9.37 -23.69 3.40
CA THR A 184 9.85 -22.48 4.08
C THR A 184 11.32 -22.16 3.78
N GLY A 185 12.03 -23.07 3.12
CA GLY A 185 13.44 -22.94 2.80
C GLY A 185 14.38 -23.08 4.02
N LEU A 186 13.93 -23.65 5.13
CA LEU A 186 14.77 -24.04 6.26
C LEU A 186 15.74 -25.16 5.85
N CYS A 187 15.23 -26.10 5.04
CA CYS A 187 16.01 -27.21 4.48
C CYS A 187 15.99 -27.18 2.95
N ILE A 188 16.97 -27.86 2.34
CA ILE A 188 17.11 -28.04 0.89
C ILE A 188 17.11 -29.55 0.58
N LYS A 189 16.30 -29.94 -0.40
CA LYS A 189 16.30 -31.31 -0.92
C LYS A 189 17.38 -31.45 -1.98
N GLY A 190 18.42 -32.23 -1.72
CA GLY A 190 19.49 -32.57 -2.65
C GLY A 190 19.43 -34.01 -3.08
N GLU A 191 20.37 -34.42 -3.96
CA GLU A 191 20.46 -35.79 -4.49
C GLU A 191 20.72 -36.85 -3.39
N LYS A 192 21.39 -36.47 -2.29
CA LYS A 192 21.78 -37.36 -1.19
C LYS A 192 20.89 -37.26 0.04
N GLY A 193 19.74 -36.55 -0.05
CA GLY A 193 18.81 -36.33 1.05
C GLY A 193 18.58 -34.86 1.36
N VAL A 194 17.91 -34.60 2.48
CA VAL A 194 17.60 -33.23 2.95
C VAL A 194 18.73 -32.72 3.83
N TYR A 195 19.07 -31.45 3.69
CA TYR A 195 20.11 -30.79 4.50
C TYR A 195 19.72 -29.35 4.88
N ASP A 196 20.25 -28.89 6.01
CA ASP A 196 19.98 -27.58 6.58
C ASP A 196 20.58 -26.45 5.72
N ARG A 197 19.74 -25.48 5.31
CA ARG A 197 20.18 -24.32 4.51
C ARG A 197 21.18 -23.45 5.26
N TYR A 198 21.03 -23.35 6.57
CA TYR A 198 21.74 -22.39 7.41
C TYR A 198 22.88 -23.01 8.22
N ALA A 199 23.31 -24.22 7.93
CA ALA A 199 24.36 -24.88 8.68
C ALA A 199 25.60 -23.99 8.88
N GLY A 200 26.08 -23.86 10.15
CA GLY A 200 27.23 -23.06 10.54
C GLY A 200 27.06 -21.53 10.49
N ARG A 201 25.82 -21.04 10.58
CA ARG A 201 25.49 -19.62 10.43
C ARG A 201 24.84 -19.05 11.67
N VAL A 202 25.14 -17.78 11.97
CA VAL A 202 24.28 -16.97 12.84
C VAL A 202 23.02 -16.60 12.10
N ILE A 203 21.89 -16.59 12.82
CA ILE A 203 20.54 -16.49 12.26
C ILE A 203 19.90 -15.17 12.64
N PHE A 204 19.27 -14.55 11.66
CA PHE A 204 18.50 -13.31 11.73
C PHE A 204 17.06 -13.60 11.29
N PRO A 205 16.12 -13.82 12.23
CA PRO A 205 14.71 -14.05 11.87
C PRO A 205 14.07 -12.81 11.27
N TRP A 206 13.24 -13.02 10.22
CA TRP A 206 12.43 -11.99 9.61
C TRP A 206 11.00 -12.09 10.11
N PHE A 207 10.43 -10.96 10.46
CA PHE A 207 9.06 -10.86 10.93
C PHE A 207 8.23 -10.05 9.94
N ASN A 208 7.02 -10.52 9.65
CA ASN A 208 6.04 -9.68 8.97
C ASN A 208 5.54 -8.57 9.92
N VAL A 209 4.72 -7.66 9.42
CA VAL A 209 4.17 -6.53 10.18
C VAL A 209 3.41 -6.98 11.44
N SER A 210 2.73 -8.15 11.42
CA SER A 210 2.00 -8.70 12.57
C SER A 210 2.89 -9.45 13.58
N GLY A 211 4.19 -9.60 13.31
CA GLY A 211 5.15 -10.23 14.21
C GLY A 211 5.27 -11.75 14.07
N LYS A 212 4.72 -12.34 13.00
CA LYS A 212 4.94 -13.75 12.68
C LYS A 212 6.28 -13.92 11.97
N VAL A 213 7.01 -14.98 12.29
CA VAL A 213 8.28 -15.32 11.62
C VAL A 213 8.00 -15.86 10.22
N VAL A 214 8.46 -15.14 9.20
CA VAL A 214 8.21 -15.49 7.80
C VAL A 214 9.42 -16.09 7.10
N ALA A 215 10.64 -15.70 7.52
CA ALA A 215 11.89 -16.09 6.87
C ALA A 215 13.08 -15.97 7.82
N PHE A 216 14.24 -16.35 7.32
CA PHE A 216 15.52 -16.23 8.02
C PHE A 216 16.61 -15.70 7.10
N GLY A 217 17.51 -14.90 7.66
CA GLY A 217 18.82 -14.59 7.11
C GLY A 217 19.89 -15.37 7.86
N GLY A 218 20.91 -15.85 7.18
CA GLY A 218 22.02 -16.56 7.80
C GLY A 218 23.37 -16.03 7.36
N ARG A 219 24.25 -15.61 8.30
CA ARG A 219 25.61 -15.18 8.00
C ARG A 219 26.61 -16.26 8.39
N LEU A 220 27.42 -16.68 7.42
CA LEU A 220 28.49 -17.66 7.63
C LEU A 220 29.61 -17.06 8.50
N LEU A 221 30.05 -17.78 9.53
CA LEU A 221 31.08 -17.33 10.46
C LEU A 221 32.48 -17.82 10.07
N ASP A 222 32.60 -18.99 9.45
CA ASP A 222 33.90 -19.56 9.09
C ASP A 222 34.09 -19.57 7.57
N ALA A 223 35.05 -18.77 7.10
CA ALA A 223 35.50 -18.76 5.72
C ALA A 223 36.22 -20.06 5.29
N ARG A 224 36.54 -20.97 6.22
CA ARG A 224 37.23 -22.25 5.94
C ARG A 224 36.29 -23.35 5.49
N THR A 225 34.96 -23.12 5.45
CA THR A 225 34.03 -24.09 4.88
C THR A 225 34.24 -24.15 3.38
N LYS A 226 35.08 -25.08 2.93
CA LYS A 226 35.42 -25.29 1.51
C LYS A 226 34.13 -25.44 0.70
N GLY A 227 33.96 -24.59 -0.32
CA GLY A 227 32.85 -24.65 -1.28
C GLY A 227 31.65 -23.78 -0.98
N VAL A 228 31.58 -23.01 0.13
CA VAL A 228 30.51 -22.08 0.40
C VAL A 228 30.94 -20.65 0.05
N GLN A 229 30.47 -20.14 -1.09
CA GLN A 229 30.88 -18.81 -1.59
C GLN A 229 30.03 -17.65 -1.02
N GLN A 230 28.83 -17.92 -0.47
CA GLN A 230 27.94 -16.87 -0.03
C GLN A 230 28.09 -16.56 1.47
N LYS A 231 28.54 -15.35 1.78
CA LYS A 231 28.65 -14.81 3.14
C LYS A 231 27.28 -14.73 3.81
N TYR A 232 26.27 -14.24 3.11
CA TYR A 232 24.88 -14.15 3.55
C TYR A 232 23.98 -15.01 2.68
N VAL A 233 23.00 -15.68 3.31
CA VAL A 233 21.95 -16.46 2.65
C VAL A 233 20.62 -16.12 3.28
N ASN A 234 19.61 -15.83 2.45
CA ASN A 234 18.23 -15.60 2.91
C ASN A 234 17.34 -16.79 2.54
N SER A 235 16.18 -16.89 3.19
CA SER A 235 15.11 -17.78 2.73
C SER A 235 14.75 -17.48 1.28
N PRO A 236 14.40 -18.50 0.50
CA PRO A 236 13.75 -18.30 -0.80
C PRO A 236 12.33 -17.76 -0.61
N ASP A 237 11.75 -17.25 -1.67
CA ASP A 237 10.34 -16.90 -1.69
C ASP A 237 9.47 -18.14 -1.41
N SER A 238 8.39 -17.94 -0.69
CA SER A 238 7.43 -18.98 -0.32
C SER A 238 6.02 -18.39 -0.20
N GLU A 239 5.02 -19.22 0.09
CA GLU A 239 3.63 -18.75 0.28
C GLU A 239 3.47 -17.76 1.45
N ILE A 240 4.40 -17.74 2.41
CA ILE A 240 4.38 -16.85 3.57
C ILE A 240 5.45 -15.77 3.55
N TYR A 241 6.37 -15.79 2.58
CA TYR A 241 7.47 -14.85 2.47
C TYR A 241 7.76 -14.48 1.02
N HIS A 242 7.72 -13.19 0.72
CA HIS A 242 8.20 -12.61 -0.53
C HIS A 242 9.19 -11.50 -0.20
N LYS A 243 10.44 -11.69 -0.60
CA LYS A 243 11.53 -10.77 -0.27
C LYS A 243 11.24 -9.33 -0.69
N GLU A 244 10.57 -9.13 -1.80
CA GLU A 244 10.17 -7.81 -2.32
C GLU A 244 9.05 -7.13 -1.52
N ARG A 245 8.42 -7.83 -0.56
CA ARG A 245 7.28 -7.30 0.22
C ARG A 245 7.62 -7.06 1.68
N GLU A 246 8.74 -7.56 2.14
CA GLU A 246 9.14 -7.53 3.54
C GLU A 246 10.37 -6.64 3.75
N LEU A 247 10.48 -6.04 4.94
CA LEU A 247 11.60 -5.22 5.36
C LEU A 247 12.12 -5.71 6.71
N TYR A 248 13.42 -5.95 6.82
CA TYR A 248 14.03 -6.36 8.07
C TYR A 248 13.97 -5.22 9.10
N GLY A 249 13.61 -5.53 10.33
CA GLY A 249 13.48 -4.55 11.42
C GLY A 249 12.14 -3.83 11.48
N LEU A 250 11.26 -3.95 10.46
CA LEU A 250 10.00 -3.20 10.43
C LEU A 250 9.07 -3.56 11.60
N TYR A 251 8.96 -4.83 11.95
CA TYR A 251 8.15 -5.25 13.11
C TYR A 251 8.63 -4.60 14.42
N GLN A 252 9.93 -4.63 14.64
CA GLN A 252 10.56 -4.05 15.84
C GLN A 252 10.47 -2.52 15.84
N GLY A 253 10.61 -1.89 14.67
CA GLY A 253 10.68 -0.44 14.49
C GLY A 253 9.34 0.26 14.28
N LYS A 254 8.27 -0.43 13.90
CA LYS A 254 7.01 0.18 13.44
C LYS A 254 6.42 1.23 14.37
N LYS A 255 6.51 1.03 15.69
CA LYS A 255 6.02 1.99 16.69
C LYS A 255 6.89 3.25 16.75
N ALA A 256 8.21 3.08 16.66
CA ALA A 256 9.16 4.18 16.63
C ALA A 256 9.03 4.98 15.32
N ILE A 257 8.87 4.31 14.17
CA ILE A 257 8.64 4.95 12.86
C ILE A 257 7.40 5.84 12.90
N ALA A 258 6.28 5.33 13.42
CA ALA A 258 5.05 6.10 13.52
C ALA A 258 5.15 7.26 14.52
N LYS A 259 5.88 7.08 15.63
CA LYS A 259 6.07 8.12 16.67
C LYS A 259 6.99 9.24 16.21
N GLU A 260 8.10 8.90 15.55
CA GLU A 260 9.10 9.87 15.07
C GLU A 260 8.71 10.46 13.71
N ASP A 261 7.63 9.96 13.09
CA ASP A 261 7.18 10.31 11.73
C ASP A 261 8.34 10.30 10.70
N CYS A 262 9.25 9.35 10.85
CA CYS A 262 10.43 9.19 9.99
C CYS A 262 10.95 7.76 10.05
N VAL A 263 11.41 7.23 8.90
CA VAL A 263 12.08 5.94 8.82
C VAL A 263 13.50 6.09 8.28
N TYR A 264 14.45 5.44 8.94
CA TYR A 264 15.81 5.27 8.45
C TYR A 264 15.90 3.99 7.62
N MET A 265 16.41 4.09 6.40
CA MET A 265 16.66 2.95 5.54
C MET A 265 18.16 2.69 5.47
N VAL A 266 18.57 1.49 5.83
CA VAL A 266 19.95 1.01 5.79
C VAL A 266 20.08 -0.24 4.94
N GLU A 267 21.33 -0.73 4.70
CA GLU A 267 21.58 -1.83 3.78
C GLU A 267 21.35 -3.21 4.41
N GLY A 268 21.78 -3.42 5.66
CA GLY A 268 21.91 -4.74 6.24
C GLY A 268 21.28 -4.96 7.60
N TYR A 269 21.29 -6.22 8.03
CA TYR A 269 20.76 -6.63 9.33
C TYR A 269 21.54 -6.01 10.49
N THR A 270 22.88 -5.98 10.36
CA THR A 270 23.79 -5.48 11.39
C THR A 270 23.57 -4.01 11.65
N ASP A 271 23.29 -3.23 10.61
CA ASP A 271 23.04 -1.80 10.71
C ASP A 271 21.74 -1.52 11.49
N VAL A 272 20.66 -2.27 11.14
CA VAL A 272 19.40 -2.20 11.89
C VAL A 272 19.61 -2.54 13.37
N ILE A 273 20.31 -3.62 13.65
CA ILE A 273 20.57 -4.10 15.01
C ILE A 273 21.40 -3.08 15.79
N ALA A 274 22.44 -2.53 15.16
CA ALA A 274 23.34 -1.55 15.78
C ALA A 274 22.62 -0.22 16.08
N MET A 275 21.81 0.28 15.14
CA MET A 275 21.00 1.48 15.35
C MET A 275 19.96 1.29 16.45
N HIS A 276 19.26 0.14 16.49
CA HIS A 276 18.36 -0.19 17.61
C HIS A 276 19.10 -0.20 18.96
N GLN A 277 20.30 -0.76 19.00
CA GLN A 277 21.13 -0.78 20.20
C GLN A 277 21.57 0.62 20.63
N CYS A 278 21.84 1.48 19.66
CA CYS A 278 22.15 2.89 19.90
C CYS A 278 20.92 3.67 20.40
N GLY A 279 19.70 3.18 20.20
CA GLY A 279 18.44 3.83 20.58
C GLY A 279 17.68 4.50 19.42
N LEU A 280 18.15 4.31 18.18
CA LEU A 280 17.46 4.74 16.95
C LEU A 280 16.66 3.56 16.42
N GLU A 281 15.42 3.41 16.93
CA GLU A 281 14.61 2.22 16.66
C GLU A 281 13.76 2.32 15.36
N ASN A 282 13.62 3.50 14.78
CA ASN A 282 12.87 3.75 13.56
C ASN A 282 13.67 3.43 12.29
N VAL A 283 14.29 2.25 12.24
CA VAL A 283 15.19 1.81 11.18
C VAL A 283 14.77 0.48 10.59
N VAL A 284 14.94 0.34 9.26
CA VAL A 284 14.64 -0.86 8.47
C VAL A 284 15.73 -1.10 7.43
N ALA A 285 15.83 -2.35 6.95
CA ALA A 285 16.72 -2.69 5.84
C ALA A 285 16.00 -3.54 4.78
N ASN A 286 16.39 -3.34 3.52
CA ASN A 286 15.99 -4.20 2.39
C ASN A 286 16.90 -5.43 2.20
N SER A 287 18.03 -5.46 2.91
CA SER A 287 18.95 -6.60 3.05
C SER A 287 19.38 -7.27 1.74
N GLY A 288 19.99 -6.46 0.87
CA GLY A 288 20.66 -6.94 -0.35
C GLY A 288 19.76 -7.07 -1.58
N THR A 289 18.69 -6.30 -1.66
CA THR A 289 17.87 -6.10 -2.87
C THR A 289 17.67 -4.63 -3.15
N ALA A 290 17.33 -4.28 -4.39
CA ALA A 290 16.78 -2.94 -4.66
C ALA A 290 15.41 -2.78 -3.95
N LEU A 291 15.11 -1.58 -3.52
CA LEU A 291 13.82 -1.26 -2.90
C LEU A 291 12.68 -1.46 -3.90
N SER A 292 11.65 -2.19 -3.51
CA SER A 292 10.50 -2.49 -4.34
C SER A 292 9.33 -1.51 -4.12
N LYS A 293 8.41 -1.43 -5.08
CA LYS A 293 7.16 -0.65 -4.92
C LYS A 293 6.31 -1.15 -3.75
N TYR A 294 6.31 -2.46 -3.47
CA TYR A 294 5.57 -3.02 -2.33
C TYR A 294 6.15 -2.57 -0.99
N GLN A 295 7.48 -2.59 -0.86
CA GLN A 295 8.18 -2.10 0.34
C GLN A 295 7.95 -0.60 0.56
N ILE A 296 7.96 0.21 -0.51
CA ILE A 296 7.69 1.65 -0.44
C ILE A 296 6.25 1.90 0.04
N LYS A 297 5.26 1.22 -0.55
CA LYS A 297 3.86 1.33 -0.13
C LYS A 297 3.65 0.85 1.31
N LEU A 298 4.40 -0.16 1.73
CA LEU A 298 4.37 -0.64 3.10
C LEU A 298 4.89 0.43 4.07
N LEU A 299 6.04 1.06 3.80
CA LEU A 299 6.59 2.14 4.63
C LEU A 299 5.69 3.37 4.66
N ARG A 300 5.11 3.76 3.52
CA ARG A 300 4.22 4.91 3.42
C ARG A 300 2.97 4.80 4.32
N ARG A 301 2.59 3.58 4.72
CA ARG A 301 1.49 3.37 5.69
C ARG A 301 1.84 3.87 7.09
N PHE A 302 3.12 4.01 7.41
CA PHE A 302 3.61 4.44 8.72
C PHE A 302 4.07 5.89 8.69
N THR A 303 4.81 6.30 7.65
CA THR A 303 5.34 7.65 7.48
C THR A 303 5.62 7.95 6.00
N PRO A 304 5.42 9.18 5.53
CA PRO A 304 5.90 9.61 4.21
C PRO A 304 7.39 10.02 4.22
N ASN A 305 8.04 10.14 5.39
CA ASN A 305 9.39 10.68 5.52
C ASN A 305 10.41 9.55 5.62
N ILE A 306 11.38 9.51 4.71
CA ILE A 306 12.45 8.51 4.68
C ILE A 306 13.82 9.18 4.60
N ILE A 307 14.76 8.70 5.40
CA ILE A 307 16.17 9.08 5.32
C ILE A 307 16.98 7.85 4.93
N LEU A 308 17.63 7.91 3.78
CA LEU A 308 18.50 6.87 3.27
C LEU A 308 19.89 7.05 3.90
N LEU A 309 20.31 6.09 4.71
CA LEU A 309 21.62 6.05 5.36
C LEU A 309 22.48 5.02 4.65
N TYR A 310 23.45 5.48 3.90
CA TYR A 310 24.35 4.63 3.12
C TYR A 310 25.82 4.85 3.49
N ASP A 311 26.62 3.84 3.20
CA ASP A 311 28.06 3.93 3.31
C ASP A 311 28.60 5.07 2.43
N GLY A 312 29.60 5.79 2.88
CA GLY A 312 30.19 6.93 2.15
C GLY A 312 31.04 6.52 0.95
N ASP A 313 30.95 5.26 0.49
CA ASP A 313 31.68 4.73 -0.66
C ASP A 313 30.89 4.88 -1.97
N GLU A 314 31.55 4.57 -3.11
CA GLU A 314 30.94 4.66 -4.44
C GLU A 314 29.75 3.71 -4.60
N ALA A 315 29.77 2.53 -3.96
CA ALA A 315 28.69 1.55 -4.03
C ALA A 315 27.45 2.03 -3.26
N GLY A 316 27.62 2.64 -2.08
CA GLY A 316 26.56 3.26 -1.29
C GLY A 316 25.93 4.45 -2.02
N ILE A 317 26.74 5.29 -2.67
CA ILE A 317 26.25 6.39 -3.52
C ILE A 317 25.36 5.87 -4.65
N HIS A 318 25.83 4.84 -5.37
CA HIS A 318 25.03 4.21 -6.43
C HIS A 318 23.76 3.52 -5.88
N ALA A 319 23.81 2.97 -4.69
CA ALA A 319 22.64 2.39 -4.02
C ALA A 319 21.62 3.49 -3.66
N ALA A 320 22.07 4.63 -3.13
CA ALA A 320 21.23 5.79 -2.84
C ALA A 320 20.52 6.33 -4.10
N MET A 321 21.18 6.31 -5.24
CA MET A 321 20.61 6.81 -6.50
C MET A 321 19.59 5.86 -7.12
N ARG A 322 19.71 4.55 -6.84
CA ARG A 322 18.78 3.55 -7.34
C ARG A 322 17.49 3.53 -6.51
N GLY A 323 16.36 3.45 -7.17
CA GLY A 323 15.05 3.34 -6.51
C GLY A 323 14.50 4.65 -5.91
N THR A 324 15.30 5.74 -5.87
CA THR A 324 14.83 7.01 -5.30
C THR A 324 13.70 7.63 -6.12
N ASP A 325 13.77 7.52 -7.46
CA ASP A 325 12.69 8.00 -8.33
C ASP A 325 11.36 7.26 -8.04
N MET A 326 11.42 5.97 -7.63
CA MET A 326 10.23 5.24 -7.17
C MET A 326 9.70 5.76 -5.82
N LEU A 327 10.60 6.10 -4.89
CA LEU A 327 10.20 6.71 -3.60
C LEU A 327 9.48 8.04 -3.83
N LEU A 328 10.03 8.89 -4.68
CA LEU A 328 9.44 10.19 -5.03
C LEU A 328 8.10 10.03 -5.77
N ALA A 329 8.01 9.08 -6.70
CA ALA A 329 6.78 8.77 -7.44
C ALA A 329 5.66 8.21 -6.56
N GLU A 330 5.99 7.49 -5.47
CA GLU A 330 5.03 7.01 -4.47
C GLU A 330 4.76 8.07 -3.37
N GLY A 331 5.23 9.32 -3.55
CA GLY A 331 4.95 10.46 -2.67
C GLY A 331 5.71 10.42 -1.34
N MET A 332 6.88 9.76 -1.29
CA MET A 332 7.78 9.82 -0.15
C MET A 332 8.63 11.10 -0.19
N LYS A 333 8.90 11.66 0.98
CA LYS A 333 9.84 12.76 1.17
C LYS A 333 11.21 12.17 1.51
N VAL A 334 12.13 12.25 0.54
CA VAL A 334 13.41 11.54 0.60
C VAL A 334 14.55 12.47 0.99
N LYS A 335 15.24 12.13 2.06
CA LYS A 335 16.55 12.68 2.40
C LYS A 335 17.63 11.62 2.29
N VAL A 336 18.85 12.01 2.07
CA VAL A 336 20.03 11.14 1.97
C VAL A 336 21.10 11.65 2.94
N LEU A 337 21.73 10.72 3.61
CA LEU A 337 22.91 10.97 4.43
C LEU A 337 24.00 9.97 4.05
N LEU A 338 25.17 10.48 3.69
CA LEU A 338 26.40 9.70 3.62
C LEU A 338 27.16 9.84 4.93
N LEU A 339 27.55 8.74 5.52
CA LEU A 339 28.34 8.75 6.75
C LEU A 339 29.80 9.13 6.44
N PRO A 340 30.48 9.81 7.38
CA PRO A 340 31.84 10.31 7.20
C PRO A 340 32.86 9.16 7.27
N ASP A 341 34.04 9.39 6.75
CA ASP A 341 35.25 8.56 6.94
C ASP A 341 35.10 7.08 6.53
N GLY A 342 34.14 6.76 5.66
CA GLY A 342 33.85 5.39 5.23
C GLY A 342 33.16 4.55 6.33
N ASP A 343 32.56 5.19 7.32
CA ASP A 343 31.73 4.51 8.31
C ASP A 343 30.44 3.99 7.66
N ASP A 344 30.03 2.80 8.12
CA ASP A 344 28.67 2.27 7.94
C ASP A 344 27.81 2.60 9.20
N PRO A 345 26.48 2.45 9.14
CA PRO A 345 25.62 2.71 10.30
C PRO A 345 25.99 1.89 11.54
N ASP A 346 26.51 0.66 11.37
CA ASP A 346 26.99 -0.19 12.45
C ASP A 346 28.21 0.43 13.15
N SER A 347 29.25 0.82 12.41
CA SER A 347 30.47 1.41 12.97
C SER A 347 30.22 2.79 13.57
N PHE A 348 29.40 3.62 12.91
CA PHE A 348 29.07 4.97 13.40
C PHE A 348 28.27 4.92 14.69
N SER A 349 27.26 4.04 14.78
CA SER A 349 26.44 3.87 15.99
C SER A 349 27.24 3.39 17.22
N ARG A 350 28.37 2.71 17.01
CA ARG A 350 29.27 2.29 18.11
C ARG A 350 30.16 3.41 18.62
N LYS A 351 30.41 4.44 17.83
CA LYS A 351 31.26 5.58 18.19
C LYS A 351 30.48 6.72 18.84
N HIS A 352 29.15 6.78 18.64
CA HIS A 352 28.30 7.90 19.02
C HIS A 352 27.11 7.45 19.88
N THR A 353 26.63 8.35 20.73
CA THR A 353 25.37 8.17 21.45
C THR A 353 24.17 8.38 20.52
N ALA A 354 22.98 7.93 20.93
CA ALA A 354 21.74 8.17 20.19
C ALA A 354 21.50 9.65 19.88
N GLN A 355 21.80 10.52 20.85
CA GLN A 355 21.60 11.98 20.69
C GLN A 355 22.58 12.57 19.67
N GLU A 356 23.84 12.19 19.75
CA GLU A 356 24.87 12.64 18.80
C GLU A 356 24.58 12.13 17.39
N PHE A 357 24.18 10.87 17.25
CA PHE A 357 23.84 10.33 15.94
C PHE A 357 22.59 11.03 15.35
N LYS A 358 21.55 11.25 16.16
CA LYS A 358 20.34 11.97 15.73
C LYS A 358 20.66 13.42 15.34
N ALA A 359 21.44 14.12 16.13
CA ALA A 359 21.92 15.47 15.83
C ALA A 359 22.73 15.50 14.52
N TYR A 360 23.60 14.51 14.30
CA TYR A 360 24.37 14.39 13.07
C TYR A 360 23.44 14.18 11.85
N ILE A 361 22.43 13.33 11.97
CA ILE A 361 21.44 13.13 10.90
C ILE A 361 20.69 14.43 10.60
N GLU A 362 20.23 15.13 11.63
CA GLU A 362 19.47 16.39 11.47
C GLU A 362 20.31 17.50 10.80
N GLU A 363 21.60 17.56 11.08
CA GLU A 363 22.52 18.56 10.52
C GLU A 363 22.97 18.25 9.08
N HIS A 364 23.16 16.94 8.76
CA HIS A 364 23.84 16.54 7.52
C HIS A 364 22.92 15.83 6.49
N ALA A 365 21.68 15.49 6.85
CA ALA A 365 20.77 14.87 5.91
C ALA A 365 20.25 15.89 4.90
N GLU A 366 20.69 15.75 3.65
CA GLU A 366 20.31 16.60 2.52
C GLU A 366 19.06 16.04 1.82
N ASP A 367 18.21 16.90 1.26
CA ASP A 367 17.17 16.43 0.36
C ASP A 367 17.78 15.78 -0.90
N PHE A 368 17.05 14.80 -1.45
CA PHE A 368 17.60 14.00 -2.55
C PHE A 368 17.95 14.80 -3.79
N ILE A 369 17.19 15.82 -4.14
CA ILE A 369 17.46 16.65 -5.33
C ILE A 369 18.75 17.46 -5.14
N SER A 370 18.93 18.05 -3.96
CA SER A 370 20.17 18.75 -3.59
C SER A 370 21.36 17.80 -3.60
N PHE A 371 21.21 16.62 -3.00
CA PHE A 371 22.24 15.58 -2.99
C PHE A 371 22.62 15.13 -4.40
N LYS A 372 21.64 14.83 -5.24
CA LYS A 372 21.86 14.41 -6.64
C LYS A 372 22.56 15.52 -7.44
N THR A 373 22.15 16.78 -7.26
CA THR A 373 22.77 17.92 -7.94
C THR A 373 24.25 18.07 -7.60
N LYS A 374 24.59 17.98 -6.33
CA LYS A 374 25.98 18.05 -5.82
C LYS A 374 26.86 16.97 -6.45
N LEU A 375 26.36 15.73 -6.51
CA LEU A 375 27.12 14.61 -7.03
C LEU A 375 27.30 14.61 -8.55
N THR A 376 26.25 14.98 -9.30
CA THR A 376 26.23 14.75 -10.74
C THR A 376 26.51 15.97 -11.58
N VAL A 377 26.36 17.20 -11.05
CA VAL A 377 26.45 18.44 -11.83
C VAL A 377 27.59 19.33 -11.40
N GLU A 378 27.84 19.49 -10.08
CA GLU A 378 28.80 20.50 -9.59
C GLU A 378 30.24 20.23 -9.99
N ASN A 379 30.62 18.97 -10.16
CA ASN A 379 31.98 18.55 -10.53
C ASN A 379 32.14 18.25 -12.03
N VAL A 380 31.11 18.52 -12.87
CA VAL A 380 31.15 18.22 -14.31
C VAL A 380 31.35 19.51 -15.11
N SER A 381 32.50 19.65 -15.75
CA SER A 381 32.86 20.80 -16.60
C SER A 381 32.46 20.59 -18.07
N ASP A 382 32.25 19.37 -18.53
CA ASP A 382 31.80 19.08 -19.90
C ASP A 382 30.34 19.50 -20.09
N PRO A 383 30.01 20.41 -21.03
CA PRO A 383 28.66 20.91 -21.23
C PRO A 383 27.64 19.83 -21.59
N VAL A 384 28.03 18.79 -22.35
CA VAL A 384 27.13 17.71 -22.77
C VAL A 384 26.76 16.83 -21.58
N LYS A 385 27.77 16.34 -20.86
CA LYS A 385 27.56 15.53 -19.65
C LYS A 385 26.80 16.30 -18.57
N ARG A 386 27.10 17.61 -18.45
CA ARG A 386 26.37 18.49 -17.50
C ARG A 386 24.90 18.61 -17.88
N SER A 387 24.58 18.76 -19.17
CA SER A 387 23.20 18.81 -19.66
C SER A 387 22.45 17.50 -19.43
N GLU A 388 23.10 16.36 -19.67
CA GLU A 388 22.53 15.02 -19.39
C GLU A 388 22.26 14.83 -17.88
N ALA A 389 23.19 15.24 -17.02
CA ALA A 389 23.03 15.18 -15.57
C ALA A 389 21.85 16.05 -15.08
N ILE A 390 21.74 17.29 -15.60
CA ILE A 390 20.61 18.18 -15.30
C ILE A 390 19.28 17.55 -15.77
N GLY A 391 19.26 16.98 -16.97
CA GLY A 391 18.11 16.21 -17.48
C GLY A 391 17.69 15.08 -16.54
N GLY A 392 18.66 14.34 -15.99
CA GLY A 392 18.42 13.29 -15.00
C GLY A 392 17.84 13.79 -13.68
N ILE A 393 18.21 15.01 -13.24
CA ILE A 393 17.62 15.63 -12.05
C ILE A 393 16.18 16.11 -12.33
N VAL A 394 15.97 16.78 -13.46
CA VAL A 394 14.64 17.23 -13.89
C VAL A 394 13.69 16.03 -14.04
N LYS A 395 14.20 14.88 -14.51
CA LYS A 395 13.42 13.63 -14.54
C LYS A 395 13.01 13.16 -13.14
N SER A 396 13.91 13.22 -12.16
CA SER A 396 13.56 12.88 -10.76
C SER A 396 12.54 13.87 -10.16
N ILE A 397 12.60 15.14 -10.52
CA ILE A 397 11.58 16.12 -10.10
C ILE A 397 10.24 15.84 -10.79
N SER A 398 10.24 15.42 -12.05
CA SER A 398 9.00 15.18 -12.82
C SER A 398 8.12 14.06 -12.27
N VAL A 399 8.70 13.11 -11.52
CA VAL A 399 7.95 12.00 -10.90
C VAL A 399 7.35 12.35 -9.53
N VAL A 400 7.69 13.50 -8.95
CA VAL A 400 7.12 14.00 -7.68
C VAL A 400 5.65 14.34 -7.90
N ASP A 401 4.75 13.78 -7.11
CA ASP A 401 3.29 13.93 -7.31
C ASP A 401 2.75 15.28 -6.82
N ASP A 402 3.41 15.89 -5.82
CA ASP A 402 3.06 17.19 -5.26
C ASP A 402 3.56 18.33 -6.14
N ASN A 403 2.62 19.07 -6.74
CA ASN A 403 2.93 20.19 -7.63
C ASN A 403 3.72 21.31 -6.94
N LEU A 404 3.38 21.64 -5.69
CA LEU A 404 4.08 22.70 -4.94
C LEU A 404 5.51 22.31 -4.63
N LEU A 405 5.72 21.05 -4.26
CA LEU A 405 7.06 20.52 -4.00
C LEU A 405 7.90 20.44 -5.28
N ARG A 406 7.28 20.10 -6.42
CA ARG A 406 7.96 20.15 -7.72
C ARG A 406 8.43 21.56 -8.09
N ASP A 407 7.56 22.55 -7.93
CA ASP A 407 7.88 23.95 -8.23
C ASP A 407 9.01 24.47 -7.32
N GLU A 408 8.98 24.11 -6.03
CA GLU A 408 10.04 24.47 -5.10
C GLU A 408 11.39 23.84 -5.50
N TYR A 409 11.41 22.55 -5.88
CA TYR A 409 12.62 21.90 -6.37
C TYR A 409 13.16 22.52 -7.68
N LEU A 410 12.28 22.90 -8.61
CA LEU A 410 12.71 23.61 -9.83
C LEU A 410 13.30 24.98 -9.52
N THR A 411 12.68 25.74 -8.61
CA THR A 411 13.18 27.04 -8.17
C THR A 411 14.56 26.91 -7.50
N GLN A 412 14.74 25.93 -6.62
CA GLN A 412 16.03 25.65 -5.97
C GLN A 412 17.09 25.25 -7.00
N LEU A 413 16.74 24.34 -7.94
CA LEU A 413 17.65 23.94 -9.01
C LEU A 413 18.03 25.10 -9.92
N SER A 414 17.08 25.96 -10.30
CA SER A 414 17.29 27.19 -11.07
C SER A 414 18.32 28.11 -10.41
N ARG A 415 18.12 28.41 -9.13
CA ARG A 415 19.02 29.28 -8.34
C ARG A 415 20.43 28.68 -8.23
N ARG A 416 20.53 27.38 -7.94
CA ARG A 416 21.80 26.69 -7.72
C ARG A 416 22.66 26.57 -8.98
N LEU A 417 22.02 26.33 -10.12
CA LEU A 417 22.70 26.10 -11.39
C LEU A 417 22.80 27.35 -12.28
N GLY A 418 22.11 28.44 -11.96
CA GLY A 418 22.03 29.65 -12.77
C GLY A 418 21.27 29.46 -14.09
N ILE A 419 20.33 28.51 -14.13
CA ILE A 419 19.49 28.22 -15.30
C ILE A 419 18.13 28.86 -15.10
N LYS A 420 17.55 29.41 -16.17
CA LYS A 420 16.19 29.97 -16.10
C LYS A 420 15.17 28.90 -15.73
N GLU A 421 14.32 29.21 -14.78
CA GLU A 421 13.26 28.30 -14.30
C GLU A 421 12.32 27.85 -15.44
N GLU A 422 11.98 28.76 -16.35
CA GLU A 422 11.17 28.45 -17.54
C GLU A 422 11.78 27.33 -18.41
N THR A 423 13.12 27.30 -18.55
CA THR A 423 13.81 26.26 -19.32
C THR A 423 13.71 24.90 -18.65
N LEU A 424 13.84 24.85 -17.32
CA LEU A 424 13.68 23.62 -16.53
C LEU A 424 12.23 23.13 -16.57
N LEU A 425 11.26 24.04 -16.44
CA LEU A 425 9.84 23.73 -16.52
C LEU A 425 9.44 23.16 -17.89
N GLN A 426 9.92 23.77 -19.00
CA GLN A 426 9.70 23.26 -20.34
C GLN A 426 10.29 21.85 -20.53
N SER A 427 11.50 21.62 -20.03
CA SER A 427 12.15 20.31 -20.07
C SER A 427 11.35 19.27 -19.29
N MET A 428 10.89 19.62 -18.08
CA MET A 428 10.08 18.76 -17.22
C MET A 428 8.74 18.40 -17.88
N ASN A 429 8.02 19.40 -18.40
CA ASN A 429 6.73 19.16 -19.06
C ASN A 429 6.89 18.27 -20.31
N GLY A 430 7.99 18.44 -21.06
CA GLY A 430 8.34 17.56 -22.17
C GLY A 430 8.61 16.11 -21.74
N MET A 431 9.21 15.90 -20.56
CA MET A 431 9.41 14.56 -19.99
C MET A 431 8.10 13.93 -19.53
N ILE A 432 7.27 14.68 -18.80
CA ILE A 432 5.96 14.23 -18.32
C ILE A 432 5.08 13.79 -19.51
N SER A 433 5.08 14.57 -20.60
CA SER A 433 4.32 14.23 -21.80
C SER A 433 4.81 12.93 -22.45
N ARG A 434 6.13 12.76 -22.57
CA ARG A 434 6.74 11.52 -23.13
C ARG A 434 6.45 10.30 -22.25
N ASP A 435 6.60 10.42 -20.93
CA ASP A 435 6.30 9.32 -20.00
C ASP A 435 4.81 8.92 -20.04
N ARG A 436 3.90 9.88 -20.25
CA ARG A 436 2.48 9.60 -20.49
C ARG A 436 2.26 8.83 -21.79
N GLU A 437 2.86 9.29 -22.88
CA GLU A 437 2.78 8.62 -24.18
C GLU A 437 3.39 7.20 -24.14
N GLU A 438 4.50 6.99 -23.42
CA GLU A 438 5.12 5.68 -23.28
C GLU A 438 4.26 4.72 -22.46
N LYS A 439 3.71 5.17 -21.34
CA LYS A 439 2.77 4.39 -20.52
C LYS A 439 1.49 4.05 -21.28
N GLU A 440 0.99 4.97 -22.09
CA GLU A 440 -0.16 4.73 -22.96
C GLU A 440 0.14 3.69 -24.04
N LYS A 441 1.34 3.75 -24.64
CA LYS A 441 1.79 2.74 -25.62
C LYS A 441 2.01 1.36 -24.99
N GLU A 442 2.58 1.29 -23.78
CA GLU A 442 2.74 0.04 -23.03
C GLU A 442 1.38 -0.56 -22.65
N TYR A 443 0.49 0.25 -22.11
CA TYR A 443 -0.87 -0.15 -21.76
C TYR A 443 -1.63 -0.68 -22.98
N ASN A 444 -1.56 0.02 -24.12
CA ASN A 444 -2.17 -0.43 -25.36
C ASN A 444 -1.56 -1.73 -25.90
N ARG A 445 -0.26 -1.97 -25.69
CA ARG A 445 0.41 -3.24 -26.02
C ARG A 445 -0.03 -4.39 -25.12
N GLU A 446 -0.14 -4.15 -23.81
CA GLU A 446 -0.65 -5.14 -22.85
C GLU A 446 -2.12 -5.47 -23.11
N GLN A 447 -2.94 -4.47 -23.41
CA GLN A 447 -4.35 -4.66 -23.81
C GLN A 447 -4.46 -5.47 -25.10
N ALA A 448 -3.64 -5.17 -26.11
CA ALA A 448 -3.62 -5.93 -27.36
C ALA A 448 -3.17 -7.39 -27.14
N GLN A 449 -2.21 -7.64 -26.26
CA GLN A 449 -1.78 -8.99 -25.88
C GLN A 449 -2.86 -9.73 -25.10
N ASN A 450 -3.51 -9.07 -24.14
CA ASN A 450 -4.62 -9.62 -23.37
C ASN A 450 -5.86 -9.87 -24.24
N ALA A 451 -6.16 -8.99 -25.21
CA ALA A 451 -7.23 -9.18 -26.18
C ALA A 451 -6.99 -10.40 -27.09
N ILE A 452 -5.75 -10.60 -27.56
CA ILE A 452 -5.36 -11.79 -28.35
C ILE A 452 -5.46 -13.07 -27.50
N GLN A 453 -5.22 -12.99 -26.21
CA GLN A 453 -5.36 -14.12 -25.29
C GLN A 453 -6.82 -14.40 -24.94
N GLN A 454 -7.64 -13.34 -24.78
CA GLN A 454 -9.09 -13.45 -24.56
C GLN A 454 -9.87 -13.84 -25.84
N GLU A 455 -9.43 -13.41 -27.02
CA GLU A 455 -9.99 -13.88 -28.30
C GLU A 455 -9.77 -15.39 -28.53
N ARG A 456 -8.74 -15.98 -27.92
CA ARG A 456 -8.54 -17.45 -27.90
C ARG A 456 -9.47 -18.16 -26.91
N GLU A 457 -10.02 -17.47 -25.91
CA GLU A 457 -10.86 -18.05 -24.85
C GLU A 457 -12.36 -17.69 -24.94
N ALA A 458 -12.76 -16.70 -25.75
CA ALA A 458 -14.15 -16.26 -25.85
C ALA A 458 -14.61 -15.95 -27.28
N GLN A 459 -15.15 -16.92 -27.95
CA GLN A 459 -16.14 -16.68 -29.01
C GLN A 459 -17.43 -16.21 -28.34
N GLY A 460 -17.71 -14.91 -28.43
CA GLY A 460 -19.04 -14.32 -28.27
C GLY A 460 -19.34 -13.59 -26.97
N LYS A 461 -19.00 -12.30 -26.89
CA LYS A 461 -19.74 -11.25 -26.17
C LYS A 461 -19.40 -9.85 -26.71
N PRO A 462 -20.30 -8.86 -26.64
CA PRO A 462 -20.11 -7.55 -27.27
C PRO A 462 -19.05 -6.70 -26.55
N MET A 463 -18.35 -5.90 -27.35
CA MET A 463 -17.22 -5.06 -27.01
C MET A 463 -17.63 -3.93 -26.04
N ALA A 464 -17.08 -3.91 -24.83
CA ALA A 464 -17.18 -2.79 -23.91
C ALA A 464 -16.19 -1.67 -24.32
N ILE A 465 -16.68 -0.43 -24.37
CA ILE A 465 -15.88 0.75 -24.71
C ILE A 465 -15.01 1.12 -23.50
N GLY A 466 -13.71 0.82 -23.56
CA GLY A 466 -12.75 1.19 -22.51
C GLY A 466 -12.38 2.68 -22.58
N LEU A 467 -12.63 3.43 -21.50
CA LEU A 467 -12.23 4.84 -21.33
C LEU A 467 -10.80 4.95 -20.79
N HIS A 468 -9.90 5.59 -21.51
CA HIS A 468 -8.45 5.53 -21.27
C HIS A 468 -7.76 6.77 -20.68
N THR A 469 -8.49 7.82 -20.31
CA THR A 469 -7.92 8.95 -19.56
C THR A 469 -8.95 9.51 -18.60
N ILE A 470 -8.77 9.22 -17.32
CA ILE A 470 -9.59 9.81 -16.25
C ILE A 470 -9.16 11.26 -16.10
N SER A 471 -10.01 12.21 -16.48
CA SER A 471 -9.84 13.61 -16.08
C SER A 471 -10.22 13.74 -14.59
N ASP A 472 -9.60 14.67 -13.87
CA ASP A 472 -9.97 14.98 -12.49
C ASP A 472 -11.47 15.24 -12.33
N GLN A 473 -12.11 15.73 -13.37
CA GLN A 473 -13.54 16.00 -13.43
C GLN A 473 -14.39 14.72 -13.43
N ILE A 474 -13.99 13.69 -14.18
CA ILE A 474 -14.65 12.37 -14.14
C ILE A 474 -14.55 11.77 -12.76
N GLN A 475 -13.35 11.80 -12.16
CA GLN A 475 -13.12 11.27 -10.82
C GLN A 475 -13.98 11.96 -9.75
N GLN A 476 -14.12 13.28 -9.81
CA GLN A 476 -14.97 14.03 -8.88
C GLN A 476 -16.45 13.64 -9.01
N VAL A 477 -16.94 13.42 -10.22
CA VAL A 477 -18.32 13.00 -10.45
C VAL A 477 -18.53 11.54 -10.05
N GLU A 478 -17.56 10.65 -10.30
CA GLU A 478 -17.60 9.27 -9.78
C GLU A 478 -17.67 9.23 -8.25
N ASP A 479 -16.84 10.03 -7.57
CA ASP A 479 -16.86 10.12 -6.11
C ASP A 479 -18.22 10.62 -5.59
N LEU A 480 -18.88 11.55 -6.31
CA LEU A 480 -20.20 12.04 -5.97
C LEU A 480 -21.30 10.99 -6.19
N LEU A 481 -21.24 10.23 -7.29
CA LEU A 481 -22.16 9.12 -7.55
C LEU A 481 -22.03 8.02 -6.50
N ILE A 482 -20.80 7.63 -6.17
CA ILE A 482 -20.54 6.62 -5.12
C ILE A 482 -21.04 7.11 -3.76
N LYS A 483 -20.82 8.39 -3.42
CA LYS A 483 -21.36 8.97 -2.19
C LYS A 483 -22.89 8.88 -2.16
N THR A 484 -23.55 9.12 -3.27
CA THR A 484 -25.01 9.03 -3.40
C THR A 484 -25.48 7.58 -3.28
N ILE A 485 -24.81 6.63 -3.94
CA ILE A 485 -25.11 5.18 -3.84
C ILE A 485 -24.96 4.69 -2.40
N VAL A 486 -23.88 5.08 -1.71
CA VAL A 486 -23.63 4.67 -0.32
C VAL A 486 -24.70 5.19 0.63
N ARG A 487 -25.18 6.42 0.44
CA ARG A 487 -26.10 7.09 1.39
C ARG A 487 -27.57 6.84 1.11
N ASP A 488 -27.92 6.75 -0.15
CA ASP A 488 -29.31 6.81 -0.61
C ASP A 488 -29.61 5.72 -1.66
N GLY A 489 -28.71 4.74 -1.86
CA GLY A 489 -28.78 3.75 -2.95
C GLY A 489 -30.05 2.91 -2.98
N GLU A 490 -30.65 2.63 -1.80
CA GLU A 490 -31.88 1.86 -1.65
C GLU A 490 -33.16 2.69 -1.87
N LYS A 491 -33.05 4.04 -1.85
CA LYS A 491 -34.26 4.90 -1.93
C LYS A 491 -34.86 4.89 -3.31
N ILE A 492 -36.18 4.67 -3.37
CA ILE A 492 -36.93 4.67 -4.62
C ILE A 492 -37.05 6.11 -5.12
N ILE A 493 -36.63 6.35 -6.35
CA ILE A 493 -36.73 7.65 -7.02
C ILE A 493 -37.69 7.64 -8.23
N TYR A 494 -38.05 6.46 -8.72
CA TYR A 494 -39.11 6.28 -9.70
C TYR A 494 -40.09 5.24 -9.20
N GLU A 495 -41.36 5.63 -9.15
CA GLU A 495 -42.47 4.77 -8.78
C GLU A 495 -43.36 4.49 -9.97
N ASN A 496 -43.87 3.26 -10.08
CA ASN A 496 -44.87 2.86 -11.08
C ASN A 496 -44.46 3.10 -12.56
N LEU A 497 -43.18 2.91 -12.89
CA LEU A 497 -42.72 2.94 -14.27
C LEU A 497 -43.28 1.73 -15.03
N GLN A 498 -43.90 1.99 -16.18
CA GLN A 498 -44.34 0.94 -17.10
C GLN A 498 -43.19 0.55 -18.04
N THR A 499 -42.84 -0.73 -18.04
CA THR A 499 -41.89 -1.29 -19.00
C THR A 499 -42.60 -1.56 -20.33
N GLU A 500 -41.84 -1.75 -21.39
CA GLU A 500 -42.37 -2.11 -22.74
C GLU A 500 -43.22 -3.38 -22.70
N ASP A 501 -42.95 -4.28 -21.77
CA ASP A 501 -43.71 -5.52 -21.52
C ASP A 501 -44.97 -5.31 -20.66
N GLY A 502 -45.33 -4.06 -20.31
CA GLY A 502 -46.52 -3.72 -19.55
C GLY A 502 -46.42 -4.03 -18.05
N GLN A 503 -45.25 -4.36 -17.53
CA GLN A 503 -45.02 -4.51 -16.08
C GLN A 503 -44.76 -3.17 -15.41
N THR A 504 -45.18 -3.03 -14.15
CA THR A 504 -44.94 -1.84 -13.37
C THR A 504 -43.76 -2.10 -12.42
N ILE A 505 -42.70 -1.29 -12.52
CA ILE A 505 -41.51 -1.41 -11.69
C ILE A 505 -41.23 -0.12 -10.96
N ASN A 506 -40.61 -0.25 -9.78
CA ASN A 506 -40.02 0.86 -9.03
C ASN A 506 -38.51 0.78 -9.17
N LEU A 507 -37.84 1.92 -9.35
CA LEU A 507 -36.38 1.96 -9.44
C LEU A 507 -35.80 2.74 -8.23
N SER A 508 -34.87 2.10 -7.54
CA SER A 508 -34.05 2.75 -6.55
C SER A 508 -32.93 3.60 -7.20
N VAL A 509 -32.28 4.43 -6.41
CA VAL A 509 -31.11 5.23 -6.86
C VAL A 509 -30.05 4.33 -7.50
N ALA A 510 -29.67 3.24 -6.84
CA ALA A 510 -28.64 2.34 -7.36
C ALA A 510 -29.08 1.61 -8.64
N GLN A 511 -30.35 1.16 -8.70
CA GLN A 511 -30.91 0.52 -9.90
C GLN A 511 -30.97 1.49 -11.08
N PHE A 512 -31.40 2.73 -10.85
CA PHE A 512 -31.43 3.78 -11.88
C PHE A 512 -30.03 4.06 -12.43
N ILE A 513 -29.05 4.30 -11.54
CA ILE A 513 -27.66 4.55 -11.96
C ILE A 513 -27.10 3.35 -12.74
N SER A 514 -27.35 2.13 -12.28
CA SER A 514 -26.89 0.91 -12.96
C SER A 514 -27.52 0.73 -14.34
N TYR A 515 -28.82 1.01 -14.45
CA TYR A 515 -29.55 0.93 -15.71
C TYR A 515 -29.03 1.99 -16.71
N ASP A 516 -28.96 3.25 -16.29
CA ASP A 516 -28.57 4.37 -17.15
C ASP A 516 -27.10 4.24 -17.64
N MET A 517 -26.19 3.81 -16.75
CA MET A 517 -24.81 3.53 -17.13
C MET A 517 -24.70 2.32 -18.07
N GLY A 518 -25.54 1.29 -17.85
CA GLY A 518 -25.55 0.06 -18.63
C GLY A 518 -26.00 0.28 -20.07
N GLU A 519 -26.97 1.17 -20.30
CA GLU A 519 -27.47 1.51 -21.66
C GLU A 519 -26.36 2.08 -22.55
N ASP A 520 -25.46 2.86 -22.00
CA ASP A 520 -24.33 3.47 -22.73
C ASP A 520 -23.03 2.65 -22.66
N GLY A 521 -23.03 1.49 -21.98
CA GLY A 521 -21.83 0.70 -21.74
C GLY A 521 -20.79 1.41 -20.86
N LEU A 522 -21.24 2.38 -20.01
CA LEU A 522 -20.40 3.11 -19.08
C LEU A 522 -20.15 2.30 -17.81
N SER A 523 -18.98 2.47 -17.22
CA SER A 523 -18.61 1.88 -15.94
C SER A 523 -17.70 2.84 -15.16
N PHE A 524 -17.66 2.69 -13.84
CA PHE A 524 -16.71 3.45 -13.03
C PHE A 524 -15.28 3.05 -13.35
N SER A 525 -14.39 4.02 -13.31
CA SER A 525 -12.95 3.82 -13.55
C SER A 525 -12.30 2.93 -12.50
N LYS A 526 -12.77 3.01 -11.24
CA LYS A 526 -12.27 2.17 -10.14
C LYS A 526 -13.08 0.87 -10.03
N PRO A 527 -12.44 -0.31 -10.13
CA PRO A 527 -13.15 -1.59 -10.03
C PRO A 527 -13.98 -1.74 -8.75
N VAL A 528 -13.50 -1.19 -7.62
CA VAL A 528 -14.23 -1.23 -6.35
C VAL A 528 -15.54 -0.42 -6.39
N TYR A 529 -15.63 0.65 -7.18
CA TYR A 529 -16.86 1.43 -7.35
C TYR A 529 -17.94 0.63 -8.09
N ASN A 530 -17.52 -0.13 -9.10
CA ASN A 530 -18.43 -1.05 -9.80
C ASN A 530 -18.95 -2.16 -8.88
N LYS A 531 -18.07 -2.70 -8.00
CA LYS A 531 -18.48 -3.68 -6.98
C LYS A 531 -19.51 -3.08 -6.01
N ILE A 532 -19.27 -1.86 -5.50
CA ILE A 532 -20.21 -1.16 -4.60
C ILE A 532 -21.58 -1.03 -5.27
N LEU A 533 -21.62 -0.59 -6.52
CA LEU A 533 -22.89 -0.48 -7.26
C LEU A 533 -23.61 -1.82 -7.39
N GLN A 534 -22.88 -2.87 -7.78
CA GLN A 534 -23.43 -4.23 -7.93
C GLN A 534 -23.99 -4.79 -6.62
N GLU A 535 -23.25 -4.62 -5.49
CA GLU A 535 -23.70 -5.05 -4.17
C GLU A 535 -25.01 -4.36 -3.75
N VAL A 536 -25.09 -3.04 -3.94
CA VAL A 536 -26.31 -2.31 -3.57
C VAL A 536 -27.49 -2.69 -4.47
N VAL A 537 -27.27 -2.83 -5.77
CA VAL A 537 -28.33 -3.28 -6.72
C VAL A 537 -28.85 -4.66 -6.37
N ALA A 538 -27.96 -5.58 -5.95
CA ALA A 538 -28.35 -6.95 -5.59
C ALA A 538 -29.26 -7.01 -4.34
N HIS A 539 -29.09 -6.08 -3.40
CA HIS A 539 -29.78 -6.11 -2.11
C HIS A 539 -30.86 -5.06 -1.93
N CYS A 540 -30.97 -4.04 -2.81
CA CYS A 540 -31.91 -2.92 -2.64
C CYS A 540 -33.40 -3.32 -2.67
N GLY A 541 -33.74 -4.55 -3.06
CA GLY A 541 -35.10 -5.11 -3.00
C GLY A 541 -35.46 -5.78 -1.68
N GLU A 542 -34.53 -5.94 -0.76
CA GLU A 542 -34.74 -6.61 0.52
C GLU A 542 -35.43 -5.67 1.53
N GLU A 543 -36.40 -6.19 2.29
CA GLU A 543 -37.13 -5.40 3.27
C GLU A 543 -36.19 -4.89 4.39
N GLY A 544 -36.16 -3.58 4.60
CA GLY A 544 -35.30 -2.94 5.62
C GLY A 544 -33.83 -2.79 5.23
N PHE A 545 -33.45 -3.07 3.99
CA PHE A 545 -32.09 -2.87 3.52
C PHE A 545 -31.68 -1.37 3.55
N LYS A 546 -30.49 -1.09 4.04
CA LYS A 546 -29.85 0.22 4.03
C LYS A 546 -28.44 0.12 3.49
N ALA A 547 -28.20 0.77 2.38
CA ALA A 547 -26.90 0.70 1.67
C ALA A 547 -25.74 1.19 2.56
N GLU A 548 -25.90 2.31 3.30
CA GLU A 548 -24.86 2.83 4.19
C GLU A 548 -24.45 1.80 5.26
N GLU A 549 -25.42 1.17 5.94
CA GLU A 549 -25.15 0.19 7.01
C GLU A 549 -24.54 -1.11 6.46
N TYR A 550 -25.08 -1.61 5.34
CA TYR A 550 -24.61 -2.82 4.68
C TYR A 550 -23.17 -2.68 4.19
N LEU A 551 -22.87 -1.61 3.44
CA LEU A 551 -21.54 -1.38 2.89
C LEU A 551 -20.48 -1.09 3.95
N MET A 552 -20.83 -0.40 5.04
CA MET A 552 -19.89 -0.21 6.17
C MET A 552 -19.54 -1.52 6.89
N ARG A 553 -20.44 -2.50 6.87
CA ARG A 553 -20.24 -3.84 7.47
C ARG A 553 -19.74 -4.87 6.45
N HIS A 554 -19.42 -4.45 5.24
CA HIS A 554 -19.01 -5.36 4.18
C HIS A 554 -17.67 -6.05 4.50
N THR A 555 -17.56 -7.34 4.14
CA THR A 555 -16.37 -8.17 4.41
C THR A 555 -15.15 -7.75 3.58
N ASP A 556 -15.37 -7.15 2.40
CA ASP A 556 -14.29 -6.55 1.61
C ASP A 556 -13.87 -5.23 2.25
N TYR A 557 -12.61 -5.16 2.70
CA TYR A 557 -12.03 -3.99 3.34
C TYR A 557 -12.08 -2.73 2.47
N GLU A 558 -11.86 -2.84 1.16
CA GLU A 558 -11.90 -1.69 0.27
C GLU A 558 -13.30 -1.08 0.20
N ILE A 559 -14.33 -1.92 0.11
CA ILE A 559 -15.73 -1.50 0.12
C ILE A 559 -16.08 -0.81 1.45
N SER A 560 -15.80 -1.46 2.59
CA SER A 560 -16.13 -0.90 3.91
C SER A 560 -15.37 0.41 4.21
N SER A 561 -14.12 0.51 3.78
CA SER A 561 -13.30 1.73 3.94
C SER A 561 -13.85 2.91 3.12
N ILE A 562 -14.24 2.66 1.86
CA ILE A 562 -14.82 3.69 0.98
C ILE A 562 -16.19 4.11 1.52
N ALA A 563 -17.04 3.16 1.90
CA ALA A 563 -18.36 3.45 2.46
C ALA A 563 -18.26 4.33 3.71
N ALA A 564 -17.36 4.00 4.64
CA ALA A 564 -17.14 4.79 5.85
C ALA A 564 -16.62 6.21 5.54
N LYS A 565 -15.76 6.39 4.53
CA LYS A 565 -15.28 7.71 4.10
C LYS A 565 -16.40 8.57 3.48
N MET A 566 -17.32 7.95 2.72
CA MET A 566 -18.42 8.64 2.03
C MET A 566 -19.62 8.92 2.94
N ALA A 567 -19.76 8.20 4.06
CA ALA A 567 -20.82 8.38 5.05
C ALA A 567 -20.69 9.66 5.89
N ILE A 568 -19.51 10.31 5.95
CA ILE A 568 -19.22 11.47 6.79
C ILE A 568 -19.16 12.76 5.97
N ASP A 569 -19.95 13.78 6.39
CA ASP A 569 -19.82 15.14 5.88
C ASP A 569 -18.85 15.97 6.73
N PRO A 570 -17.96 16.78 6.11
CA PRO A 570 -17.04 17.65 6.82
C PRO A 570 -17.74 18.79 7.57
N TYR A 571 -18.98 19.14 7.21
CA TYR A 571 -19.77 20.22 7.83
C TYR A 571 -21.13 19.70 8.31
N GLN A 572 -21.48 19.99 9.57
CA GLN A 572 -22.87 19.86 10.04
C GLN A 572 -23.68 21.04 9.48
N LEU A 573 -24.40 20.82 8.39
CA LEU A 573 -25.40 21.75 7.92
C LEU A 573 -26.53 21.88 8.98
N SER A 574 -27.07 23.09 9.19
CA SER A 574 -28.17 23.30 10.11
C SER A 574 -29.38 22.43 9.74
N ARG A 575 -30.14 21.93 10.71
CA ARG A 575 -31.32 21.06 10.48
C ARG A 575 -32.29 21.63 9.46
N SER A 576 -32.43 22.96 9.39
CA SER A 576 -33.30 23.65 8.43
C SER A 576 -32.82 23.56 6.97
N PHE A 577 -31.50 23.42 6.72
CA PHE A 577 -30.94 23.25 5.38
C PHE A 577 -31.08 21.79 4.92
N GLN A 578 -30.90 20.84 5.83
CA GLN A 578 -31.08 19.40 5.55
C GLN A 578 -32.51 19.01 5.19
N LEU A 579 -33.52 19.71 5.76
CA LEU A 579 -34.94 19.49 5.45
C LEU A 579 -35.32 20.01 4.06
N LYS A 580 -34.75 21.14 3.61
CA LYS A 580 -35.02 21.68 2.27
C LYS A 580 -34.39 20.87 1.14
N GLU A 581 -33.24 20.21 1.36
CA GLU A 581 -32.62 19.29 0.38
C GLU A 581 -33.38 17.96 0.23
N ARG A 582 -34.17 17.53 1.23
CA ARG A 582 -34.79 16.20 1.28
C ARG A 582 -36.17 16.10 0.62
N GLU A 583 -36.88 17.20 0.36
CA GLU A 583 -38.30 17.19 -0.08
C GLU A 583 -38.47 17.45 -1.60
N GLY A 584 -37.83 16.81 -2.46
CA GLY A 584 -38.03 16.90 -3.94
C GLY A 584 -36.76 16.88 -4.75
N GLY A 585 -35.59 16.92 -4.07
CA GLY A 585 -34.31 17.09 -4.73
C GLY A 585 -33.55 15.81 -5.07
N LEU A 586 -33.81 14.64 -4.44
CA LEU A 586 -32.96 13.46 -4.62
C LEU A 586 -32.99 12.94 -6.07
N ARG A 587 -34.17 12.79 -6.65
CA ARG A 587 -34.33 12.35 -8.03
C ARG A 587 -33.63 13.31 -9.00
N GLN A 588 -33.90 14.61 -8.91
CA GLN A 588 -33.30 15.63 -9.76
C GLN A 588 -31.78 15.69 -9.57
N HIS A 589 -31.31 15.53 -8.32
CA HIS A 589 -29.89 15.47 -8.02
C HIS A 589 -29.22 14.26 -8.70
N VAL A 590 -29.79 13.07 -8.57
CA VAL A 590 -29.26 11.84 -9.19
C VAL A 590 -29.25 11.95 -10.71
N GLU A 591 -30.36 12.39 -11.32
CA GLU A 591 -30.46 12.61 -12.76
C GLU A 591 -29.37 13.60 -13.25
N HIS A 592 -29.14 14.69 -12.52
CA HIS A 592 -28.14 15.68 -12.89
C HIS A 592 -26.72 15.15 -12.78
N VAL A 593 -26.38 14.43 -11.70
CA VAL A 593 -25.03 13.87 -11.50
C VAL A 593 -24.73 12.76 -12.51
N VAL A 594 -25.72 11.95 -12.87
CA VAL A 594 -25.59 10.93 -13.93
C VAL A 594 -25.38 11.58 -15.30
N LEU A 595 -26.12 12.66 -15.61
CA LEU A 595 -25.91 13.43 -16.84
C LEU A 595 -24.53 14.10 -16.87
N ASP A 596 -24.04 14.63 -15.76
CA ASP A 596 -22.68 15.17 -15.66
C ASP A 596 -21.62 14.08 -15.89
N PHE A 597 -21.81 12.89 -15.34
CA PHE A 597 -20.92 11.75 -15.58
C PHE A 597 -20.87 11.38 -17.07
N ARG A 598 -22.03 11.21 -17.68
CA ARG A 598 -22.18 10.94 -19.11
C ARG A 598 -21.52 12.03 -19.96
N TYR A 599 -21.72 13.29 -19.62
CA TYR A 599 -21.12 14.44 -20.31
C TYR A 599 -19.59 14.37 -20.31
N TYR A 600 -18.97 14.15 -19.15
CA TYR A 600 -17.50 14.10 -19.06
C TYR A 600 -16.94 12.86 -19.73
N CYS A 601 -17.61 11.72 -19.67
CA CYS A 601 -17.23 10.50 -20.37
C CYS A 601 -17.27 10.70 -21.90
N LEU A 602 -18.37 11.27 -22.41
CA LEU A 602 -18.53 11.58 -23.85
C LEU A 602 -17.51 12.60 -24.33
N ARG A 603 -17.21 13.62 -23.51
CA ARG A 603 -16.18 14.62 -23.82
C ARG A 603 -14.79 14.01 -23.91
N ALA A 604 -14.46 13.07 -23.02
CA ALA A 604 -13.20 12.35 -23.08
C ALA A 604 -13.09 11.49 -24.33
N LYS A 605 -14.18 10.77 -24.68
CA LYS A 605 -14.25 9.92 -25.86
C LYS A 605 -14.22 10.72 -27.17
N GLU A 606 -14.93 11.86 -27.23
CA GLU A 606 -14.90 12.80 -28.37
C GLU A 606 -13.48 13.29 -28.64
N LYS A 607 -12.77 13.67 -27.56
CA LYS A 607 -11.39 14.12 -27.65
C LYS A 607 -10.46 13.01 -28.14
N GLU A 608 -10.59 11.80 -27.61
CA GLU A 608 -9.80 10.63 -28.03
C GLU A 608 -9.98 10.33 -29.53
N LEU A 609 -11.25 10.27 -29.99
CA LEU A 609 -11.57 10.02 -31.38
C LEU A 609 -11.09 11.15 -32.31
N ARG A 610 -11.19 12.40 -31.88
CA ARG A 610 -10.69 13.55 -32.63
C ARG A 610 -9.15 13.51 -32.75
N ASP A 611 -8.46 13.21 -31.68
CA ASP A 611 -7.00 13.09 -31.66
C ASP A 611 -6.55 11.90 -32.52
N ALA A 612 -7.25 10.74 -32.46
CA ALA A 612 -7.05 9.60 -33.34
C ALA A 612 -7.25 9.94 -34.82
N LEU A 613 -8.30 10.70 -35.15
CA LEU A 613 -8.56 11.16 -36.53
C LEU A 613 -7.48 12.12 -37.05
N SER A 614 -6.84 12.91 -36.19
CA SER A 614 -5.75 13.80 -36.58
C SER A 614 -4.43 13.04 -36.89
N ASP A 615 -4.26 11.84 -36.36
CA ASP A 615 -3.04 11.01 -36.49
C ASP A 615 -3.15 9.95 -37.65
N PHE A 616 -4.24 9.98 -38.40
CA PHE A 616 -4.64 8.96 -39.42
C PHE A 616 -3.72 8.90 -40.67
N ARG A 617 -2.49 9.37 -40.61
CA ARG A 617 -1.48 9.19 -41.67
C ARG A 617 -0.96 7.75 -41.84
N LYS A 618 -1.43 6.79 -41.05
CA LYS A 618 -0.94 5.40 -41.01
C LYS A 618 -2.05 4.34 -41.20
N GLY A 619 -2.85 4.39 -42.27
CA GLY A 619 -3.49 3.21 -42.85
C GLY A 619 -4.47 2.43 -41.96
N GLY A 620 -5.55 3.05 -41.48
CA GLY A 620 -6.71 2.43 -40.86
C GLY A 620 -8.01 2.80 -41.60
N ASP A 621 -9.16 2.25 -41.22
CA ASP A 621 -10.45 2.59 -41.81
C ASP A 621 -10.94 3.96 -41.28
N TYR A 622 -10.52 5.02 -41.97
CA TYR A 622 -10.87 6.42 -41.66
C TYR A 622 -12.39 6.64 -41.63
N MET A 623 -13.13 5.95 -42.48
CA MET A 623 -14.60 6.15 -42.60
C MET A 623 -15.32 5.60 -41.38
N ALA A 624 -14.89 4.46 -40.84
CA ALA A 624 -15.46 3.89 -39.61
C ALA A 624 -15.18 4.77 -38.40
N ALA A 625 -13.93 5.23 -38.23
CA ALA A 625 -13.54 6.14 -37.14
C ALA A 625 -14.26 7.51 -37.22
N MET A 626 -14.47 8.03 -38.43
CA MET A 626 -15.23 9.27 -38.64
C MET A 626 -16.70 9.11 -38.31
N GLN A 627 -17.30 7.96 -38.64
CA GLN A 627 -18.68 7.65 -38.28
C GLN A 627 -18.86 7.56 -36.76
N GLU A 628 -17.95 6.88 -36.08
CA GLU A 628 -17.95 6.78 -34.60
C GLU A 628 -17.78 8.17 -33.94
N TYR A 629 -16.87 9.00 -34.44
CA TYR A 629 -16.69 10.38 -33.96
C TYR A 629 -17.96 11.21 -34.11
N MET A 630 -18.60 11.16 -35.31
CA MET A 630 -19.85 11.90 -35.55
C MET A 630 -20.99 11.44 -34.64
N HIS A 631 -21.08 10.14 -34.39
CA HIS A 631 -22.09 9.57 -33.49
C HIS A 631 -21.87 10.02 -32.03
N VAL A 632 -20.65 9.88 -31.51
CA VAL A 632 -20.29 10.32 -30.14
C VAL A 632 -20.50 11.83 -30.01
N LYS A 633 -20.12 12.62 -31.00
CA LYS A 633 -20.29 14.07 -30.98
C LYS A 633 -21.77 14.48 -30.95
N MET A 634 -22.64 13.81 -31.72
CA MET A 634 -24.07 14.08 -31.70
C MET A 634 -24.68 13.84 -30.30
N ILE A 635 -24.33 12.72 -29.67
CA ILE A 635 -24.80 12.41 -28.31
C ILE A 635 -24.23 13.42 -27.29
N TYR A 636 -22.96 13.77 -27.43
CA TYR A 636 -22.29 14.77 -26.56
C TYR A 636 -23.01 16.13 -26.64
N ASP A 637 -23.32 16.63 -27.86
CA ASP A 637 -23.98 17.91 -28.06
C ASP A 637 -25.42 17.89 -27.48
N GLU A 638 -26.11 16.76 -27.55
CA GLU A 638 -27.45 16.58 -26.97
C GLU A 638 -27.38 16.61 -25.43
N VAL A 639 -26.44 15.90 -24.82
CA VAL A 639 -26.25 15.89 -23.37
C VAL A 639 -25.79 17.27 -22.86
N ALA A 640 -24.88 17.95 -23.56
CA ALA A 640 -24.47 19.32 -23.26
C ALA A 640 -25.67 20.29 -23.25
N LYS A 641 -26.55 20.19 -24.24
CA LYS A 641 -27.77 20.99 -24.31
C LYS A 641 -28.74 20.73 -23.15
N LYS A 642 -28.89 19.46 -22.71
CA LYS A 642 -29.71 19.11 -21.55
C LYS A 642 -29.13 19.69 -20.23
N LEU A 643 -27.80 19.83 -20.14
CA LEU A 643 -27.12 20.43 -19.01
C LEU A 643 -27.01 21.96 -19.06
N GLY A 644 -27.50 22.61 -20.17
CA GLY A 644 -27.39 24.04 -20.39
C GLY A 644 -25.96 24.52 -20.66
N ARG A 645 -25.11 23.67 -21.19
CA ARG A 645 -23.68 23.90 -21.56
C ARG A 645 -23.45 23.97 -23.04
#